data_6cf3b59e0f41ebf2a2e00c57667ce660
#
_entry.id   6cf3b59e0f41ebf2a2e00c57667ce660
#
_cell.length_a   1.000
_cell.length_b   1.000
_cell.length_c   1.000
_cell.angle_alpha   90.00
_cell.angle_beta   90.00
_cell.angle_gamma   90.00
#
_symmetry.space_group_name_H-M   'P 1'
#
loop_
_entity.id
_entity.type
_entity.pdbx_description
1 polymer ?
#
loop_
_entity_poly.entity_id
_entity_poly.type
_entity_poly.pdbx_seq_one_letter_code
_entity_poly.pdbx_strand_id
1 'polypeptide(L)'
;MAREVQQQLTLADDPSLQGELFALLGDATTGDEASPSSDGGEGIRQGRGAEVLRVEDRGELDEQALLADATARPRRRQVAGATSQAAPDTTPQEPSGRGAVDGPDGDLPRWHHHSLVDPAALTPVLRHYVELKAAHPERVLLYRLGDFYEFFFEDAILLSRLLELTLTGKDAGKGIGRVPMAGIPYHAAERYCADLVRRGLSVALCDQLEATPSKGALLRRGITRVLTPGTVLEEGMLAARRNNWLCAVVLEGDGSQAGHWGLAVADVSTGEFRLTERRGSGALHQELLQLEPAEVVWPGQGEAPPWCPEGLRLTPLARTPFETPEADALLRRRFRLASLDGLGLGEAPLALRAAGGLLAYLETTQPAAEPADRSLAAAIPLEMPSLWHAGDQLVLDAQTRRNLELTRTQLGGSLHGSLLWALDRTATSMGGRCLRRWIEAPLVDLAAILERQEAVSELVAQRSLRLGLRRLLRPMGDLERLAGRAGAGSASARDLVALADGLERLPRLAALVAPCRSAPLAALKGPWPELTALAETVRHQLVEAPPLSLSEGGLLHDGVDPVLDGLRNRLDDQEQWLARQEAIERKASGNPNLRLQYHRTFGYFLAVSRARAAAVPDHWIRRQTLANEERFVTPELKGREGRILQLRARACQREYDLFCALRRVVGEAAGAIRAAARRVAELDALASLAEVAATGGYCRPELSEGRELVIEAGRHPVVEQLLVETSFTANDLHLAAPGPDGSQAPDLLVLTGPNASGKSCYLRQSGLLQLMAQIGSWIPARSARLGIADRIFTRVGAVDDLASGQSTFMVEMAETANILHHASPRSLVLLDEIGRGTATFDGLSIAWAVAEHLADSIGARTIFATHYHELNELAELLPNVGNAQVLVEETGEDLVFLHRVCRGGASRSYGIEAARLAGVPASVVLRARQVLGRIEANSHVAVGLQGRSRAA
;
A
#
# COMPACT_ATOMS: atom_id res chain seq x y z
N MET A 1 27.44 20.73 -7.77
CA MET A 1 26.26 19.84 -7.99
C MET A 1 25.02 20.29 -7.25
N ALA A 2 24.98 20.49 -5.92
CA ALA A 2 23.76 21.00 -5.28
C ALA A 2 23.35 22.42 -5.73
N ARG A 3 24.30 23.30 -6.00
CA ARG A 3 24.02 24.62 -6.57
C ARG A 3 23.61 24.59 -8.05
N GLU A 4 24.13 23.66 -8.83
CA GLU A 4 23.71 23.46 -10.24
C GLU A 4 22.34 22.84 -10.36
N VAL A 5 21.97 21.93 -9.45
CA VAL A 5 20.62 21.35 -9.38
C VAL A 5 19.60 22.41 -8.92
N GLN A 6 20.01 23.31 -8.03
CA GLN A 6 19.15 24.42 -7.59
C GLN A 6 19.01 25.50 -8.67
N GLN A 7 20.06 25.75 -9.49
CA GLN A 7 19.96 26.61 -10.68
C GLN A 7 19.11 25.96 -11.78
N GLN A 8 19.12 24.62 -11.95
CA GLN A 8 18.25 23.95 -12.91
C GLN A 8 16.79 23.90 -12.46
N LEU A 9 16.52 23.90 -11.15
CA LEU A 9 15.16 24.02 -10.61
C LEU A 9 14.59 25.44 -10.74
N THR A 10 15.43 26.47 -10.64
CA THR A 10 15.03 27.88 -10.89
C THR A 10 14.85 28.21 -12.35
N LEU A 11 15.53 27.51 -13.28
CA LEU A 11 15.29 27.63 -14.73
C LEU A 11 13.99 26.95 -15.21
N ALA A 12 13.38 26.09 -14.40
CA ALA A 12 12.08 25.47 -14.72
C ALA A 12 10.87 26.39 -14.48
N ASP A 13 11.06 27.49 -13.77
CA ASP A 13 10.03 28.52 -13.51
C ASP A 13 10.17 29.77 -14.42
N ASP A 14 11.02 29.71 -15.45
CA ASP A 14 11.16 30.81 -16.40
C ASP A 14 9.92 30.91 -17.31
N PRO A 15 9.21 32.04 -17.30
CA PRO A 15 8.01 32.26 -18.12
C PRO A 15 8.24 32.11 -19.63
N SER A 16 9.51 32.26 -20.12
CA SER A 16 9.85 32.09 -21.53
C SER A 16 9.72 30.64 -22.03
N LEU A 17 9.96 29.65 -21.14
CA LEU A 17 9.79 28.22 -21.45
C LEU A 17 8.30 27.74 -21.37
N GLN A 18 7.45 28.49 -20.66
CA GLN A 18 6.01 28.26 -20.70
C GLN A 18 5.38 28.70 -22.00
N GLY A 19 5.94 29.72 -22.66
CA GLY A 19 5.49 30.24 -23.97
C GLY A 19 5.68 29.23 -25.10
N GLU A 20 6.80 28.51 -25.13
CA GLU A 20 7.07 27.51 -26.17
C GLU A 20 6.19 26.26 -26.05
N LEU A 21 5.77 25.88 -24.83
CA LEU A 21 4.85 24.76 -24.63
C LEU A 21 3.40 25.13 -24.96
N PHE A 22 3.02 26.41 -24.79
CA PHE A 22 1.71 26.93 -25.19
C PHE A 22 1.64 27.18 -26.71
N ALA A 23 2.73 27.50 -27.37
CA ALA A 23 2.78 27.66 -28.83
C ALA A 23 2.60 26.32 -29.58
N LEU A 24 2.94 25.21 -28.94
CA LEU A 24 2.70 23.87 -29.49
C LEU A 24 1.25 23.36 -29.34
N LEU A 25 0.44 24.07 -28.57
CA LEU A 25 -0.98 23.71 -28.31
C LEU A 25 -2.02 24.67 -28.88
N GLY A 26 -1.57 25.73 -29.60
CA GLY A 26 -2.46 26.73 -30.12
C GLY A 26 -2.00 27.37 -31.41
N ASP A 27 -2.01 26.65 -32.50
CA ASP A 27 -2.04 27.28 -33.83
C ASP A 27 -2.93 26.49 -34.79
N ALA A 28 -4.14 26.94 -34.88
CA ALA A 28 -4.91 26.93 -36.10
C ALA A 28 -5.91 28.12 -36.05
N THR A 29 -5.47 29.34 -36.47
CA THR A 29 -6.21 30.25 -37.36
C THR A 29 -5.57 31.62 -37.43
N THR A 30 -5.13 31.99 -38.65
CA THR A 30 -5.16 33.31 -39.34
C THR A 30 -4.45 34.50 -38.67
N GLY A 31 -3.35 35.01 -39.14
CA GLY A 31 -3.25 35.93 -40.29
C GLY A 31 -3.09 37.41 -39.91
N ASP A 32 -1.96 37.98 -40.27
CA ASP A 32 -1.64 39.33 -40.70
C ASP A 32 -1.29 40.49 -39.69
N GLU A 33 -0.03 40.85 -39.87
CA GLU A 33 0.58 42.21 -40.09
C GLU A 33 0.90 43.14 -38.92
N ALA A 34 2.16 43.53 -38.99
CA ALA A 34 2.83 44.84 -38.79
C ALA A 34 3.36 45.24 -37.41
N SER A 35 4.69 45.29 -37.37
CA SER A 35 5.53 46.18 -36.52
C SER A 35 5.56 47.60 -37.13
N PRO A 36 6.25 48.65 -36.63
CA PRO A 36 7.20 48.78 -35.49
C PRO A 36 7.19 50.15 -34.75
N SER A 37 8.23 50.31 -33.93
CA SER A 37 8.90 51.56 -33.43
C SER A 37 8.37 52.15 -32.10
N SER A 38 9.15 52.29 -31.14
CA SER A 38 10.38 53.00 -30.77
C SER A 38 10.13 54.10 -29.71
N ASP A 39 11.08 54.19 -28.83
CA ASP A 39 11.57 55.35 -28.06
C ASP A 39 10.91 55.81 -26.76
N GLY A 40 11.74 55.78 -25.72
CA GLY A 40 12.21 57.04 -25.11
C GLY A 40 11.82 57.29 -23.65
N GLY A 41 12.80 57.31 -22.79
CA GLY A 41 12.90 58.40 -21.84
C GLY A 41 12.72 58.19 -20.35
N GLU A 42 13.79 58.06 -19.66
CA GLU A 42 14.22 58.60 -18.34
C GLU A 42 13.19 59.28 -17.41
N GLY A 43 13.35 59.03 -16.10
CA GLY A 43 12.91 60.01 -15.09
C GLY A 43 12.90 59.50 -13.65
N ILE A 44 13.93 59.86 -12.95
CA ILE A 44 14.21 59.74 -11.51
C ILE A 44 13.17 60.44 -10.63
N ARG A 45 12.77 59.86 -9.47
CA ARG A 45 12.85 60.43 -8.10
C ARG A 45 12.17 59.64 -7.01
N GLN A 46 12.95 59.24 -6.05
CA GLN A 46 12.89 59.24 -4.59
C GLN A 46 11.54 59.48 -3.87
N GLY A 47 11.26 58.61 -2.88
CA GLY A 47 10.63 59.04 -1.63
C GLY A 47 9.98 58.02 -0.77
N ARG A 48 10.65 57.61 0.30
CA ARG A 48 10.17 57.25 1.69
C ARG A 48 9.14 56.06 1.86
N GLY A 49 9.57 54.87 2.34
CA GLY A 49 9.53 54.63 3.82
C GLY A 49 8.29 53.93 4.26
N ALA A 50 8.30 52.59 4.31
CA ALA A 50 7.46 51.80 5.21
C ALA A 50 8.25 50.55 5.63
N GLU A 51 8.40 50.40 6.94
CA GLU A 51 9.01 49.28 7.61
C GLU A 51 8.30 47.99 7.28
N VAL A 52 9.04 47.04 6.73
CA VAL A 52 8.60 45.65 6.60
C VAL A 52 9.26 44.89 7.75
N LEU A 53 8.45 44.44 8.69
CA LEU A 53 8.81 43.47 9.69
C LEU A 53 9.30 42.17 9.02
N ARG A 54 10.56 41.86 9.22
CA ARG A 54 11.16 40.56 8.88
C ARG A 54 10.57 39.51 9.81
N VAL A 55 9.85 38.57 9.26
CA VAL A 55 9.60 37.28 9.90
C VAL A 55 10.77 36.39 9.56
N GLU A 56 11.53 36.02 10.57
CA GLU A 56 12.63 35.08 10.49
C GLU A 56 12.10 33.68 10.21
N ASP A 57 12.67 33.09 9.19
CA ASP A 57 12.62 31.67 8.84
C ASP A 57 13.09 30.84 10.04
N ARG A 58 12.23 29.96 10.55
CA ARG A 58 12.61 28.88 11.46
C ARG A 58 12.40 27.55 10.77
N GLY A 59 13.49 26.98 10.24
CA GLY A 59 14.07 25.74 10.63
C GLY A 59 13.23 24.48 10.39
N GLU A 60 13.69 23.72 9.46
CA GLU A 60 13.37 22.29 9.27
C GLU A 60 13.32 21.57 10.63
N LEU A 61 12.20 20.94 10.92
CA LEU A 61 12.03 20.06 12.07
C LEU A 61 12.73 18.73 11.77
N ASP A 62 13.82 18.52 12.48
CA ASP A 62 14.62 17.30 12.49
C ASP A 62 13.79 16.12 13.03
N GLU A 63 13.40 15.21 12.16
CA GLU A 63 12.67 13.97 12.50
C GLU A 63 13.47 13.04 13.43
N GLN A 64 14.77 13.22 13.54
CA GLN A 64 15.61 12.44 14.44
C GLN A 64 15.48 12.85 15.93
N ALA A 65 15.02 14.04 16.20
CA ALA A 65 14.79 14.52 17.56
C ALA A 65 13.52 13.94 18.20
N LEU A 66 12.56 13.52 17.41
CA LEU A 66 11.30 12.90 17.89
C LEU A 66 11.44 11.41 18.25
N LEU A 67 12.47 10.74 17.76
CA LEU A 67 12.73 9.32 18.07
C LEU A 67 13.61 9.12 19.32
N ALA A 68 14.32 10.13 19.78
CA ALA A 68 15.18 10.05 20.97
C ALA A 68 14.43 10.19 22.31
N ASP A 69 13.21 10.73 22.31
CA ASP A 69 12.44 10.98 23.55
C ASP A 69 11.52 9.80 23.95
N ALA A 70 11.43 8.75 23.11
CA ALA A 70 10.57 7.60 23.38
C ALA A 70 11.23 6.51 24.27
N THR A 71 12.49 6.66 24.67
CA THR A 71 13.22 5.66 25.47
C THR A 71 13.53 6.03 26.91
N ALA A 72 13.07 7.17 27.41
CA ALA A 72 13.29 7.58 28.80
C ALA A 72 12.20 7.05 29.74
N ARG A 73 12.54 6.04 30.54
CA ARG A 73 11.71 5.53 31.64
C ARG A 73 11.44 6.64 32.69
N PRO A 74 10.20 6.77 33.22
CA PRO A 74 9.92 7.76 34.26
C PRO A 74 10.59 7.35 35.60
N ARG A 75 11.45 8.21 36.10
CA ARG A 75 12.01 8.14 37.48
C ARG A 75 10.91 8.45 38.47
N ARG A 76 10.65 7.53 39.40
CA ARG A 76 9.86 7.72 40.62
C ARG A 76 10.40 8.89 41.41
N ARG A 77 9.60 9.91 41.59
CA ARG A 77 9.82 10.97 42.62
C ARG A 77 9.22 10.49 43.96
N GLN A 78 10.08 10.23 44.92
CA GLN A 78 9.67 10.16 46.34
C GLN A 78 9.33 11.56 46.83
N VAL A 79 8.15 11.70 47.42
CA VAL A 79 7.81 12.88 48.23
C VAL A 79 7.74 12.40 49.67
N ALA A 80 8.58 13.03 50.48
CA ALA A 80 8.65 12.83 51.93
C ALA A 80 7.44 13.49 52.62
N GLY A 81 7.02 12.87 53.70
CA GLY A 81 5.86 13.27 54.49
C GLY A 81 6.02 14.53 55.29
N ALA A 82 4.90 15.14 55.59
CA ALA A 82 4.72 15.96 56.78
C ALA A 82 3.29 15.83 57.35
N THR A 83 3.25 15.61 58.59
CA THR A 83 2.16 15.30 59.50
C THR A 83 1.27 16.47 59.86
N SER A 84 -0.02 16.13 60.16
CA SER A 84 -0.84 16.65 61.29
C SER A 84 -1.67 17.94 61.08
N GLN A 85 -2.96 17.94 61.15
CA GLN A 85 -3.84 18.14 62.28
C GLN A 85 -5.34 18.28 61.90
N ALA A 86 -6.21 17.97 62.85
CA ALA A 86 -7.60 17.57 62.69
C ALA A 86 -8.62 18.74 62.67
N ALA A 87 -9.74 18.43 61.95
CA ALA A 87 -11.16 18.65 62.22
C ALA A 87 -11.73 20.11 62.17
N PRO A 88 -13.07 20.34 61.98
CA PRO A 88 -14.18 19.40 61.96
C PRO A 88 -15.22 19.57 60.78
N ASP A 89 -16.06 18.55 60.69
CA ASP A 89 -17.41 18.42 60.15
C ASP A 89 -18.13 19.64 59.56
N THR A 90 -18.51 19.51 58.31
CA THR A 90 -19.83 19.89 57.78
C THR A 90 -20.11 19.10 56.48
N THR A 91 -21.05 18.21 56.58
CA THR A 91 -21.69 17.51 55.47
C THR A 91 -22.46 18.47 54.55
N PRO A 92 -22.30 18.35 53.23
CA PRO A 92 -23.41 18.58 52.33
C PRO A 92 -23.71 17.27 51.55
N GLN A 93 -24.98 17.03 51.44
CA GLN A 93 -25.65 15.92 50.75
C GLN A 93 -25.13 15.67 49.34
N GLU A 94 -24.86 14.40 49.05
CA GLU A 94 -24.62 13.88 47.72
C GLU A 94 -25.84 14.02 46.82
N PRO A 95 -25.65 14.35 45.52
CA PRO A 95 -26.62 14.01 44.49
C PRO A 95 -26.33 12.61 43.98
N SER A 96 -27.29 11.75 44.22
CA SER A 96 -27.36 10.37 43.78
C SER A 96 -27.04 10.15 42.31
N GLY A 97 -26.12 9.22 42.03
CA GLY A 97 -26.20 8.36 40.88
C GLY A 97 -25.30 8.61 39.71
N ARG A 98 -24.01 8.45 39.86
CA ARG A 98 -23.14 7.99 38.77
C ARG A 98 -22.44 6.73 39.27
N GLY A 99 -23.01 5.56 38.96
CA GLY A 99 -22.36 4.28 39.21
C GLY A 99 -21.21 4.13 38.22
N ALA A 100 -20.01 4.41 38.69
CA ALA A 100 -18.79 3.90 38.04
C ALA A 100 -18.79 2.39 38.22
N VAL A 101 -18.44 1.68 37.16
CA VAL A 101 -18.11 0.28 37.24
C VAL A 101 -16.64 0.22 37.67
N ASP A 102 -16.42 -0.13 38.91
CA ASP A 102 -15.11 -0.14 39.56
C ASP A 102 -14.24 -1.30 39.10
N GLY A 103 -12.94 -1.08 38.89
CA GLY A 103 -11.86 -1.72 39.56
C GLY A 103 -10.68 -2.15 38.66
N PRO A 104 -9.45 -1.96 39.08
CA PRO A 104 -8.25 -2.37 38.35
C PRO A 104 -7.78 -3.79 38.65
N ASP A 105 -8.64 -4.73 39.03
CA ASP A 105 -8.25 -6.14 39.19
C ASP A 105 -9.41 -7.06 38.84
N GLY A 106 -9.29 -7.72 37.70
CA GLY A 106 -9.67 -9.13 37.46
C GLY A 106 -11.15 -9.52 37.35
N ASP A 107 -12.13 -8.76 37.83
CA ASP A 107 -13.53 -9.17 37.77
C ASP A 107 -14.26 -8.55 36.57
N LEU A 108 -14.61 -9.41 35.63
CA LEU A 108 -15.47 -9.05 34.49
C LEU A 108 -16.84 -8.56 35.01
N PRO A 109 -17.43 -7.51 34.39
CA PRO A 109 -18.78 -7.07 34.75
C PRO A 109 -19.78 -8.20 34.69
N ARG A 110 -20.81 -8.21 35.55
CA ARG A 110 -21.84 -9.28 35.63
C ARG A 110 -22.40 -9.69 34.28
N TRP A 111 -22.56 -8.73 33.37
CA TRP A 111 -23.08 -8.94 32.02
C TRP A 111 -21.98 -8.71 30.98
N HIS A 112 -20.85 -9.40 31.09
CA HIS A 112 -19.69 -9.22 30.20
C HIS A 112 -19.83 -9.87 28.83
N HIS A 113 -20.83 -10.74 28.63
CA HIS A 113 -21.05 -11.41 27.35
C HIS A 113 -22.55 -11.48 27.02
N HIS A 114 -22.89 -11.30 25.73
CA HIS A 114 -24.29 -11.26 25.26
C HIS A 114 -25.09 -12.54 25.57
N SER A 115 -24.44 -13.68 25.58
CA SER A 115 -25.11 -14.99 25.87
C SER A 115 -25.54 -15.17 27.32
N LEU A 116 -25.10 -14.31 28.24
CA LEU A 116 -25.46 -14.39 29.66
C LEU A 116 -26.84 -13.76 29.97
N VAL A 117 -27.45 -13.12 28.97
CA VAL A 117 -28.67 -12.34 29.16
C VAL A 117 -29.81 -12.93 28.33
N ASP A 118 -30.99 -13.10 28.95
CA ASP A 118 -32.20 -13.53 28.23
C ASP A 118 -32.67 -12.38 27.29
N PRO A 119 -32.68 -12.59 25.95
CA PRO A 119 -33.15 -11.57 25.01
C PRO A 119 -34.55 -11.06 25.26
N ALA A 120 -35.45 -11.89 25.84
CA ALA A 120 -36.81 -11.51 26.12
C ALA A 120 -36.94 -10.46 27.22
N ALA A 121 -35.98 -10.39 28.13
CA ALA A 121 -35.94 -9.41 29.23
C ALA A 121 -35.29 -8.08 28.84
N LEU A 122 -34.67 -7.98 27.64
CA LEU A 122 -33.97 -6.79 27.14
C LEU A 122 -34.92 -5.76 26.55
N THR A 123 -34.46 -4.50 26.56
CA THR A 123 -35.09 -3.43 25.76
C THR A 123 -35.07 -3.80 24.29
N PRO A 124 -36.04 -3.34 23.47
CA PRO A 124 -36.10 -3.71 22.05
C PRO A 124 -34.83 -3.44 21.24
N VAL A 125 -34.10 -2.37 21.59
CA VAL A 125 -32.81 -2.00 20.94
C VAL A 125 -31.71 -3.00 21.29
N LEU A 126 -31.57 -3.37 22.57
CA LEU A 126 -30.55 -4.32 23.00
C LEU A 126 -30.88 -5.75 22.61
N ARG A 127 -32.18 -6.11 22.54
CA ARG A 127 -32.62 -7.39 21.99
C ARG A 127 -32.14 -7.56 20.55
N HIS A 128 -32.42 -6.56 19.68
CA HIS A 128 -31.97 -6.60 18.30
C HIS A 128 -30.44 -6.62 18.18
N TYR A 129 -29.71 -5.92 19.06
CA TYR A 129 -28.24 -6.01 19.13
C TYR A 129 -27.78 -7.43 19.40
N VAL A 130 -28.37 -8.08 20.43
CA VAL A 130 -28.00 -9.46 20.82
C VAL A 130 -28.36 -10.46 19.71
N GLU A 131 -29.49 -10.29 19.03
CA GLU A 131 -29.86 -11.13 17.87
C GLU A 131 -28.81 -11.00 16.73
N LEU A 132 -28.37 -9.78 16.38
CA LEU A 132 -27.33 -9.56 15.39
C LEU A 132 -25.97 -10.11 15.84
N LYS A 133 -25.60 -9.91 17.11
CA LYS A 133 -24.34 -10.39 17.67
C LYS A 133 -24.29 -11.91 17.71
N ALA A 134 -25.38 -12.57 18.07
CA ALA A 134 -25.48 -14.03 18.06
C ALA A 134 -25.37 -14.62 16.64
N ALA A 135 -25.84 -13.88 15.61
CA ALA A 135 -25.66 -14.28 14.22
C ALA A 135 -24.22 -14.05 13.71
N HIS A 136 -23.44 -13.19 14.37
CA HIS A 136 -22.07 -12.81 13.98
C HIS A 136 -21.12 -12.75 15.17
N PRO A 137 -20.92 -13.84 15.92
CA PRO A 137 -20.17 -13.81 17.18
C PRO A 137 -18.70 -13.39 17.01
N GLU A 138 -18.08 -13.74 15.88
CA GLU A 138 -16.68 -13.43 15.55
C GLU A 138 -16.41 -11.97 15.18
N ARG A 139 -17.48 -11.17 15.02
CA ARG A 139 -17.37 -9.80 14.52
C ARG A 139 -17.66 -8.80 15.61
N VAL A 140 -16.89 -7.73 15.66
CA VAL A 140 -17.21 -6.57 16.48
C VAL A 140 -18.38 -5.84 15.87
N LEU A 141 -19.46 -5.62 16.63
CA LEU A 141 -20.69 -4.98 16.14
C LEU A 141 -20.76 -3.51 16.54
N LEU A 142 -20.65 -2.60 15.60
CA LEU A 142 -20.88 -1.19 15.76
C LEU A 142 -22.34 -0.85 15.42
N TYR A 143 -23.13 -0.52 16.42
CA TYR A 143 -24.58 -0.36 16.29
C TYR A 143 -24.96 1.11 16.35
N ARG A 144 -25.52 1.67 15.29
CA ARG A 144 -25.83 3.09 15.17
C ARG A 144 -27.04 3.51 16.00
N LEU A 145 -26.82 4.43 16.93
CA LEU A 145 -27.85 5.09 17.74
C LEU A 145 -27.65 6.61 17.68
N GLY A 146 -28.42 7.25 16.80
CA GLY A 146 -28.28 8.69 16.56
C GLY A 146 -26.94 9.07 15.94
N ASP A 147 -26.19 9.94 16.62
CA ASP A 147 -24.90 10.45 16.19
C ASP A 147 -23.70 9.58 16.65
N PHE A 148 -23.98 8.41 17.26
CA PHE A 148 -22.96 7.49 17.76
C PHE A 148 -23.14 6.09 17.19
N TYR A 149 -22.01 5.38 17.04
CA TYR A 149 -21.98 3.94 17.05
C TYR A 149 -21.74 3.50 18.51
N GLU A 150 -22.70 2.82 19.06
CA GLU A 150 -22.61 2.21 20.39
C GLU A 150 -22.35 0.71 20.27
N PHE A 151 -21.61 0.16 21.16
CA PHE A 151 -21.34 -1.26 21.28
C PHE A 151 -21.49 -1.70 22.73
N PHE A 152 -21.86 -2.97 22.92
CA PHE A 152 -22.32 -3.48 24.22
C PHE A 152 -21.62 -4.78 24.58
N PHE A 153 -21.75 -5.23 25.83
CA PHE A 153 -21.25 -6.49 26.37
C PHE A 153 -19.73 -6.66 26.10
N GLU A 154 -19.33 -7.83 25.57
CA GLU A 154 -17.94 -8.17 25.23
C GLU A 154 -17.29 -7.17 24.26
N ASP A 155 -18.03 -6.68 23.27
CA ASP A 155 -17.53 -5.69 22.33
C ASP A 155 -17.19 -4.36 23.05
N ALA A 156 -18.02 -3.93 24.02
CA ALA A 156 -17.74 -2.74 24.78
C ALA A 156 -16.48 -2.88 25.65
N ILE A 157 -16.28 -4.03 26.26
CA ILE A 157 -15.11 -4.31 27.10
C ILE A 157 -13.84 -4.39 26.24
N LEU A 158 -13.90 -5.10 25.10
CA LEU A 158 -12.79 -5.23 24.19
C LEU A 158 -12.37 -3.88 23.60
N LEU A 159 -13.34 -3.15 23.02
CA LEU A 159 -13.05 -1.90 22.33
C LEU A 159 -12.67 -0.76 23.28
N SER A 160 -13.22 -0.72 24.49
CA SER A 160 -12.81 0.28 25.47
C SER A 160 -11.32 0.14 25.82
N ARG A 161 -10.79 -1.08 25.90
CA ARG A 161 -9.36 -1.34 26.13
C ARG A 161 -8.49 -1.04 24.92
N LEU A 162 -8.92 -1.50 23.72
CA LEU A 162 -8.14 -1.36 22.49
C LEU A 162 -8.06 0.09 21.99
N LEU A 163 -9.12 0.87 22.18
CA LEU A 163 -9.27 2.22 21.64
C LEU A 163 -9.19 3.30 22.74
N GLU A 164 -8.85 2.90 23.98
CA GLU A 164 -8.76 3.78 25.14
C GLU A 164 -10.05 4.61 25.38
N LEU A 165 -11.22 3.96 25.18
CA LEU A 165 -12.53 4.57 25.36
C LEU A 165 -13.06 4.37 26.79
N THR A 166 -13.85 5.32 27.25
CA THR A 166 -14.51 5.21 28.57
C THR A 166 -15.60 4.13 28.53
N LEU A 167 -15.43 3.06 29.32
CA LEU A 167 -16.45 2.06 29.53
C LEU A 167 -17.55 2.63 30.44
N THR A 168 -18.78 2.61 29.98
CA THR A 168 -19.97 3.07 30.69
C THR A 168 -21.00 1.95 30.78
N GLY A 169 -22.20 2.23 31.25
CA GLY A 169 -23.28 1.26 31.28
C GLY A 169 -24.58 1.83 30.74
N LYS A 170 -25.34 1.02 30.00
CA LYS A 170 -26.68 1.35 29.50
C LYS A 170 -27.75 0.51 30.20
N ASP A 171 -28.87 1.15 30.56
CA ASP A 171 -30.00 0.41 31.16
C ASP A 171 -30.59 -0.58 30.18
N ALA A 172 -30.61 -1.84 30.54
CA ALA A 172 -31.04 -2.92 29.69
C ALA A 172 -32.49 -3.36 29.92
N GLY A 173 -33.16 -2.85 30.96
CA GLY A 173 -34.52 -3.14 31.28
C GLY A 173 -34.72 -3.65 32.71
N LYS A 174 -36.01 -3.82 33.14
CA LYS A 174 -36.38 -4.25 34.50
C LYS A 174 -35.88 -5.67 34.77
N GLY A 175 -34.99 -5.81 35.75
CA GLY A 175 -34.47 -7.12 36.19
C GLY A 175 -33.05 -7.42 35.77
N ILE A 176 -32.49 -6.73 34.73
CA ILE A 176 -31.13 -6.92 34.26
C ILE A 176 -30.23 -5.83 34.81
N GLY A 177 -30.71 -4.57 34.84
CA GLY A 177 -29.93 -3.42 35.27
C GLY A 177 -29.05 -2.85 34.13
N ARG A 178 -27.82 -2.45 34.46
CA ARG A 178 -26.92 -1.84 33.46
C ARG A 178 -25.97 -2.89 32.83
N VAL A 179 -25.88 -2.85 31.49
CA VAL A 179 -24.93 -3.65 30.71
C VAL A 179 -23.74 -2.78 30.28
N PRO A 180 -22.54 -3.34 30.14
CA PRO A 180 -21.37 -2.61 29.62
C PRO A 180 -21.67 -1.96 28.27
N MET A 181 -21.25 -0.72 28.11
CA MET A 181 -21.44 0.06 26.89
C MET A 181 -20.28 1.02 26.69
N ALA A 182 -19.83 1.14 25.47
CA ALA A 182 -18.98 2.23 25.01
C ALA A 182 -19.44 2.69 23.61
N GLY A 183 -18.93 3.79 23.11
CA GLY A 183 -19.37 4.29 21.82
C GLY A 183 -18.39 5.32 21.24
N ILE A 184 -18.47 5.44 19.92
CA ILE A 184 -17.67 6.38 19.12
C ILE A 184 -18.59 7.31 18.33
N PRO A 185 -18.20 8.56 18.08
CA PRO A 185 -18.97 9.44 17.21
C PRO A 185 -19.03 8.88 15.78
N TYR A 186 -20.22 8.95 15.17
CA TYR A 186 -20.44 8.43 13.81
C TYR A 186 -19.44 9.00 12.78
N HIS A 187 -19.17 10.29 12.83
CA HIS A 187 -18.25 10.95 11.90
C HIS A 187 -16.77 10.55 12.07
N ALA A 188 -16.42 9.94 13.20
CA ALA A 188 -15.07 9.45 13.48
C ALA A 188 -14.93 7.94 13.29
N ALA A 189 -16.01 7.24 12.92
CA ALA A 189 -16.05 5.78 12.84
C ALA A 189 -14.97 5.20 11.91
N GLU A 190 -14.70 5.84 10.76
CA GLU A 190 -13.71 5.38 9.79
C GLU A 190 -12.33 5.21 10.43
N ARG A 191 -11.89 6.20 11.20
CA ARG A 191 -10.60 6.15 11.90
C ARG A 191 -10.53 4.98 12.89
N TYR A 192 -11.58 4.80 13.70
CA TYR A 192 -11.61 3.72 14.67
C TYR A 192 -11.71 2.34 14.00
N CYS A 193 -12.51 2.21 12.95
CA CYS A 193 -12.56 0.99 12.16
C CYS A 193 -11.20 0.66 11.55
N ALA A 194 -10.47 1.66 11.06
CA ALA A 194 -9.12 1.48 10.53
C ALA A 194 -8.16 0.88 11.57
N ASP A 195 -8.24 1.34 12.82
CA ASP A 195 -7.41 0.84 13.91
C ASP A 195 -7.78 -0.61 14.27
N LEU A 196 -9.07 -0.94 14.30
CA LEU A 196 -9.55 -2.29 14.58
C LEU A 196 -9.16 -3.28 13.48
N VAL A 197 -9.36 -2.89 12.22
CA VAL A 197 -9.02 -3.72 11.06
C VAL A 197 -7.51 -3.96 10.97
N ARG A 198 -6.67 -2.93 11.24
CA ARG A 198 -5.21 -3.09 11.32
C ARG A 198 -4.77 -4.06 12.41
N ARG A 199 -5.51 -4.17 13.49
CA ARG A 199 -5.30 -5.15 14.58
C ARG A 199 -5.88 -6.53 14.23
N GLY A 200 -6.38 -6.73 13.01
CA GLY A 200 -6.93 -8.00 12.54
C GLY A 200 -8.37 -8.27 12.95
N LEU A 201 -9.12 -7.31 13.47
CA LEU A 201 -10.52 -7.50 13.83
C LEU A 201 -11.46 -7.30 12.64
N SER A 202 -12.54 -8.08 12.58
CA SER A 202 -13.65 -7.86 11.66
C SER A 202 -14.70 -7.00 12.31
N VAL A 203 -15.16 -5.95 11.62
CA VAL A 203 -16.11 -4.96 12.14
C VAL A 203 -17.39 -4.98 11.32
N ALA A 204 -18.51 -5.25 11.96
CA ALA A 204 -19.84 -5.18 11.35
C ALA A 204 -20.49 -3.82 11.67
N LEU A 205 -20.82 -3.07 10.64
CA LEU A 205 -21.51 -1.78 10.74
C LEU A 205 -23.02 -2.02 10.62
N CYS A 206 -23.76 -1.67 11.66
CA CYS A 206 -25.21 -1.73 11.71
C CYS A 206 -25.79 -0.34 11.66
N ASP A 207 -26.36 0.04 10.52
CA ASP A 207 -26.93 1.35 10.26
C ASP A 207 -28.46 1.36 10.28
N GLN A 208 -29.01 2.58 10.31
CA GLN A 208 -30.43 2.81 10.19
C GLN A 208 -30.81 2.74 8.71
N LEU A 209 -31.72 1.82 8.37
CA LEU A 209 -32.20 1.60 7.00
C LEU A 209 -33.31 2.58 6.56
N GLU A 210 -33.88 3.30 7.53
CA GLU A 210 -35.00 4.23 7.30
C GLU A 210 -34.69 5.60 7.88
N ALA A 211 -35.03 6.68 7.16
CA ALA A 211 -34.84 8.05 7.63
C ALA A 211 -35.88 8.53 8.64
N THR A 212 -37.11 8.01 8.56
CA THR A 212 -38.25 8.38 9.44
C THR A 212 -38.97 7.14 9.92
N PRO A 213 -39.21 6.99 11.25
CA PRO A 213 -39.95 5.85 11.76
C PRO A 213 -41.41 5.93 11.35
N SER A 214 -42.00 4.78 10.96
CA SER A 214 -43.44 4.64 10.95
C SER A 214 -44.00 4.88 12.34
N LYS A 215 -45.18 5.55 12.47
CA LYS A 215 -45.72 5.99 13.78
C LYS A 215 -45.62 4.88 14.84
N GLY A 216 -44.75 5.08 15.84
CA GLY A 216 -44.64 4.19 17.01
C GLY A 216 -43.72 2.98 16.87
N ALA A 217 -43.06 2.79 15.73
CA ALA A 217 -42.12 1.70 15.52
C ALA A 217 -40.65 2.17 15.70
N LEU A 218 -39.78 1.24 16.14
CA LEU A 218 -38.35 1.43 16.11
C LEU A 218 -37.86 1.54 14.66
N LEU A 219 -36.93 2.47 14.41
CA LEU A 219 -36.22 2.53 13.12
C LEU A 219 -35.62 1.17 12.77
N ARG A 220 -35.86 0.68 11.57
CA ARG A 220 -35.24 -0.55 11.08
C ARG A 220 -33.72 -0.34 10.98
N ARG A 221 -32.98 -1.33 11.47
CA ARG A 221 -31.52 -1.37 11.42
C ARG A 221 -31.09 -2.71 10.89
N GLY A 222 -29.95 -2.72 10.25
CA GLY A 222 -29.35 -3.95 9.73
C GLY A 222 -27.86 -3.76 9.51
N ILE A 223 -27.16 -4.86 9.36
CA ILE A 223 -25.75 -4.85 8.97
C ILE A 223 -25.69 -4.40 7.53
N THR A 224 -25.16 -3.20 7.29
CA THR A 224 -24.97 -2.62 5.97
C THR A 224 -23.65 -3.03 5.37
N ARG A 225 -22.65 -3.30 6.22
CA ARG A 225 -21.30 -3.61 5.78
C ARG A 225 -20.51 -4.35 6.84
N VAL A 226 -19.63 -5.24 6.38
CA VAL A 226 -18.63 -5.89 7.22
C VAL A 226 -17.24 -5.53 6.69
N LEU A 227 -16.43 -4.90 7.52
CA LEU A 227 -15.06 -4.53 7.23
C LEU A 227 -14.14 -5.62 7.76
N THR A 228 -13.33 -6.20 6.88
CA THR A 228 -12.26 -7.15 7.22
C THR A 228 -10.96 -6.69 6.58
N PRO A 229 -9.78 -7.14 7.01
CA PRO A 229 -8.52 -6.72 6.40
C PRO A 229 -8.47 -6.88 4.89
N GLY A 230 -9.10 -7.95 4.33
CA GLY A 230 -9.13 -8.23 2.90
C GLY A 230 -10.21 -7.49 2.11
N THR A 231 -11.25 -6.92 2.78
CA THR A 231 -12.43 -6.35 2.10
C THR A 231 -12.56 -4.83 2.21
N VAL A 232 -11.52 -4.16 2.68
CA VAL A 232 -11.46 -2.70 2.86
C VAL A 232 -11.43 -1.97 1.50
N LEU A 233 -12.21 -0.89 1.40
CA LEU A 233 -12.28 0.01 0.24
C LEU A 233 -11.90 1.46 0.57
N GLU A 234 -11.92 1.82 1.84
CA GLU A 234 -11.62 3.16 2.32
C GLU A 234 -10.16 3.50 2.12
N GLU A 235 -9.89 4.67 1.53
CA GLU A 235 -8.55 5.12 1.22
C GLU A 235 -7.67 5.26 2.48
N GLY A 236 -8.24 5.76 3.57
CA GLY A 236 -7.56 5.89 4.87
C GLY A 236 -7.12 4.56 5.52
N MET A 237 -7.65 3.43 5.03
CA MET A 237 -7.31 2.08 5.52
C MET A 237 -6.33 1.33 4.63
N LEU A 238 -6.07 1.81 3.41
CA LEU A 238 -5.28 1.15 2.39
C LEU A 238 -3.93 1.81 2.19
N ALA A 239 -2.87 1.00 2.01
CA ALA A 239 -1.60 1.51 1.54
C ALA A 239 -1.72 1.94 0.06
N ALA A 240 -1.40 3.21 -0.25
CA ALA A 240 -1.66 3.78 -1.57
C ALA A 240 -0.90 3.04 -2.70
N ARG A 241 0.37 2.69 -2.48
CA ARG A 241 1.27 2.06 -3.47
C ARG A 241 1.40 0.54 -3.32
N ARG A 242 0.42 -0.10 -2.66
CA ARG A 242 0.37 -1.56 -2.48
C ARG A 242 -1.04 -2.06 -2.70
N ASN A 243 -1.15 -3.25 -3.32
CA ASN A 243 -2.41 -3.97 -3.41
C ASN A 243 -2.82 -4.52 -2.04
N ASN A 244 -4.12 -4.66 -1.82
CA ASN A 244 -4.71 -5.26 -0.63
C ASN A 244 -5.32 -6.61 -0.98
N TRP A 245 -4.48 -7.65 -0.97
CA TRP A 245 -4.90 -8.96 -1.45
C TRP A 245 -5.79 -9.68 -0.45
N LEU A 246 -6.94 -10.11 -0.92
CA LEU A 246 -7.79 -11.15 -0.32
C LEU A 246 -7.55 -12.44 -1.10
N CYS A 247 -7.20 -13.51 -0.40
CA CYS A 247 -6.97 -14.80 -1.01
C CYS A 247 -8.02 -15.83 -0.58
N ALA A 248 -8.26 -16.83 -1.42
CA ALA A 248 -8.97 -18.05 -1.03
C ALA A 248 -8.17 -19.27 -1.50
N VAL A 249 -8.05 -20.27 -0.65
CA VAL A 249 -7.24 -21.46 -0.87
C VAL A 249 -8.09 -22.72 -0.78
N VAL A 250 -7.89 -23.62 -1.74
CA VAL A 250 -8.38 -25.00 -1.69
C VAL A 250 -7.20 -25.93 -1.83
N LEU A 251 -7.10 -26.92 -0.95
CA LEU A 251 -6.06 -27.94 -1.01
C LEU A 251 -6.72 -29.32 -1.09
N GLU A 252 -6.28 -30.15 -2.03
CA GLU A 252 -6.62 -31.57 -2.11
C GLU A 252 -5.44 -32.44 -1.70
N GLY A 253 -5.71 -33.42 -0.84
CA GLY A 253 -4.73 -34.31 -0.24
C GLY A 253 -4.57 -34.11 1.27
N ASP A 254 -3.63 -34.83 1.85
CA ASP A 254 -3.35 -34.86 3.29
C ASP A 254 -2.45 -33.72 3.78
N GLY A 255 -2.23 -32.69 2.95
CA GLY A 255 -1.29 -31.60 3.26
C GLY A 255 0.18 -31.95 3.05
N SER A 256 0.49 -33.15 2.51
CA SER A 256 1.85 -33.56 2.16
C SER A 256 2.45 -32.75 1.01
N GLN A 257 3.75 -32.87 0.77
CA GLN A 257 4.45 -32.22 -0.35
C GLN A 257 3.83 -32.51 -1.73
N ALA A 258 3.06 -33.58 -1.87
CA ALA A 258 2.38 -33.97 -3.11
C ALA A 258 0.99 -33.34 -3.30
N GLY A 259 0.48 -32.56 -2.36
CA GLY A 259 -0.87 -31.98 -2.40
C GLY A 259 -1.07 -31.03 -3.60
N HIS A 260 -2.24 -31.08 -4.20
CA HIS A 260 -2.71 -30.16 -5.25
C HIS A 260 -3.45 -28.99 -4.60
N TRP A 261 -3.22 -27.78 -5.05
CA TRP A 261 -3.91 -26.62 -4.51
C TRP A 261 -4.34 -25.61 -5.58
N GLY A 262 -5.48 -24.99 -5.32
CA GLY A 262 -5.98 -23.85 -6.08
C GLY A 262 -5.99 -22.60 -5.22
N LEU A 263 -5.60 -21.48 -5.81
CA LEU A 263 -5.55 -20.17 -5.17
C LEU A 263 -6.30 -19.15 -6.01
N ALA A 264 -7.22 -18.44 -5.38
CA ALA A 264 -7.88 -17.27 -5.90
C ALA A 264 -7.38 -16.03 -5.16
N VAL A 265 -7.06 -14.98 -5.88
CA VAL A 265 -6.49 -13.72 -5.35
C VAL A 265 -7.28 -12.55 -5.90
N ALA A 266 -7.81 -11.69 -5.03
CA ALA A 266 -8.51 -10.48 -5.44
C ALA A 266 -8.06 -9.27 -4.64
N ASP A 267 -7.95 -8.12 -5.30
CA ASP A 267 -7.90 -6.82 -4.64
C ASP A 267 -9.24 -6.11 -4.84
N VAL A 268 -10.01 -6.07 -3.78
CA VAL A 268 -11.37 -5.53 -3.78
C VAL A 268 -11.40 -4.05 -4.15
N SER A 269 -10.35 -3.32 -3.79
CA SER A 269 -10.24 -1.88 -4.02
C SER A 269 -9.96 -1.53 -5.49
N THR A 270 -9.17 -2.36 -6.18
CA THR A 270 -8.86 -2.18 -7.61
C THR A 270 -9.75 -3.02 -8.52
N GLY A 271 -10.32 -4.10 -7.99
CA GLY A 271 -11.15 -5.05 -8.72
C GLY A 271 -10.35 -6.14 -9.44
N GLU A 272 -9.05 -6.20 -9.27
CA GLU A 272 -8.20 -7.25 -9.84
C GLU A 272 -8.59 -8.62 -9.29
N PHE A 273 -8.71 -9.63 -10.18
CA PHE A 273 -9.09 -11.00 -9.79
C PHE A 273 -8.28 -12.01 -10.61
N ARG A 274 -7.46 -12.81 -9.90
CA ARG A 274 -6.51 -13.73 -10.51
C ARG A 274 -6.62 -15.11 -9.86
N LEU A 275 -6.32 -16.15 -10.67
CA LEU A 275 -6.46 -17.55 -10.26
C LEU A 275 -5.20 -18.32 -10.65
N THR A 276 -4.81 -19.31 -9.84
CA THR A 276 -3.74 -20.26 -10.19
C THR A 276 -4.00 -21.61 -9.53
N GLU A 277 -3.48 -22.66 -10.18
CA GLU A 277 -3.50 -24.02 -9.67
C GLU A 277 -2.12 -24.63 -9.79
N ARG A 278 -1.60 -25.24 -8.73
CA ARG A 278 -0.25 -25.82 -8.70
C ARG A 278 -0.18 -27.00 -7.74
N ARG A 279 0.98 -27.65 -7.70
CA ARG A 279 1.31 -28.77 -6.81
C ARG A 279 2.31 -28.35 -5.75
N GLY A 280 2.26 -29.05 -4.60
CA GLY A 280 3.20 -28.90 -3.50
C GLY A 280 2.79 -27.83 -2.49
N SER A 281 2.65 -28.20 -1.24
CA SER A 281 2.28 -27.31 -0.12
C SER A 281 3.36 -26.22 0.12
N GLY A 282 4.63 -26.55 -0.11
CA GLY A 282 5.72 -25.59 -0.06
C GLY A 282 5.59 -24.49 -1.12
N ALA A 283 5.10 -24.80 -2.32
CA ALA A 283 4.87 -23.81 -3.37
C ALA A 283 3.71 -22.87 -2.99
N LEU A 284 2.66 -23.38 -2.32
CA LEU A 284 1.59 -22.55 -1.77
C LEU A 284 2.10 -21.59 -0.69
N HIS A 285 2.91 -22.11 0.23
CA HIS A 285 3.53 -21.31 1.28
C HIS A 285 4.36 -20.15 0.70
N GLN A 286 5.19 -20.44 -0.31
CA GLN A 286 6.00 -19.42 -1.00
C GLN A 286 5.13 -18.40 -1.73
N GLU A 287 4.05 -18.80 -2.40
CA GLU A 287 3.13 -17.90 -3.09
C GLU A 287 2.44 -16.95 -2.10
N LEU A 288 1.99 -17.46 -0.94
CA LEU A 288 1.39 -16.64 0.12
C LEU A 288 2.39 -15.66 0.74
N LEU A 289 3.64 -16.08 0.95
CA LEU A 289 4.72 -15.19 1.39
C LEU A 289 5.02 -14.09 0.38
N GLN A 290 4.89 -14.38 -0.92
CA GLN A 290 5.08 -13.41 -1.99
C GLN A 290 3.95 -12.39 -2.07
N LEU A 291 2.70 -12.85 -2.03
CA LEU A 291 1.52 -12.00 -2.12
C LEU A 291 1.31 -11.16 -0.87
N GLU A 292 1.77 -11.63 0.29
CA GLU A 292 1.53 -11.02 1.61
C GLU A 292 0.05 -10.60 1.74
N PRO A 293 -0.92 -11.54 1.60
CA PRO A 293 -2.33 -11.19 1.63
C PRO A 293 -2.75 -10.65 2.99
N ALA A 294 -3.68 -9.70 2.97
CA ALA A 294 -4.27 -9.17 4.20
C ALA A 294 -5.16 -10.20 4.91
N GLU A 295 -5.72 -11.14 4.13
CA GLU A 295 -6.62 -12.18 4.64
C GLU A 295 -6.68 -13.36 3.68
N VAL A 296 -6.76 -14.59 4.23
CA VAL A 296 -6.93 -15.82 3.46
C VAL A 296 -8.18 -16.54 3.94
N VAL A 297 -9.07 -16.84 3.02
CA VAL A 297 -10.29 -17.61 3.23
C VAL A 297 -10.04 -19.08 2.87
N TRP A 298 -10.51 -20.02 3.67
CA TRP A 298 -10.30 -21.44 3.42
C TRP A 298 -11.44 -22.31 3.94
N PRO A 299 -11.69 -23.53 3.38
CA PRO A 299 -12.79 -24.41 3.75
C PRO A 299 -12.48 -25.31 4.98
N GLY A 300 -11.64 -24.85 5.90
CA GLY A 300 -11.23 -25.59 7.09
C GLY A 300 -11.72 -24.97 8.38
N GLN A 301 -11.49 -25.69 9.47
CA GLN A 301 -11.78 -25.26 10.84
C GLN A 301 -10.64 -25.71 11.76
N GLY A 302 -10.32 -24.93 12.79
CA GLY A 302 -9.31 -25.24 13.77
C GLY A 302 -7.98 -24.52 13.56
N GLU A 303 -6.87 -25.17 13.96
CA GLU A 303 -5.54 -24.59 13.91
C GLU A 303 -5.05 -24.34 12.48
N ALA A 304 -4.14 -23.35 12.35
CA ALA A 304 -3.54 -23.00 11.06
C ALA A 304 -2.78 -24.19 10.46
N PRO A 305 -3.06 -24.54 9.19
CA PRO A 305 -2.36 -25.65 8.54
C PRO A 305 -0.87 -25.34 8.28
N PRO A 306 -0.02 -26.36 8.12
CA PRO A 306 1.44 -26.14 7.91
C PRO A 306 1.81 -25.34 6.66
N TRP A 307 0.91 -25.26 5.67
CA TRP A 307 1.12 -24.44 4.47
C TRP A 307 0.89 -22.94 4.72
N CYS A 308 0.28 -22.55 5.83
CA CYS A 308 -0.01 -21.16 6.14
C CYS A 308 1.20 -20.49 6.77
N PRO A 309 1.71 -19.37 6.23
CA PRO A 309 2.73 -18.56 6.88
C PRO A 309 2.30 -18.07 8.26
N GLU A 310 3.24 -17.99 9.19
CA GLU A 310 2.99 -17.44 10.52
C GLU A 310 2.51 -15.99 10.45
N GLY A 311 1.57 -15.64 11.32
CA GLY A 311 1.01 -14.29 11.40
C GLY A 311 0.00 -13.95 10.29
N LEU A 312 -0.23 -14.85 9.34
CA LEU A 312 -1.23 -14.66 8.30
C LEU A 312 -2.63 -14.92 8.84
N ARG A 313 -3.56 -14.01 8.56
CA ARG A 313 -4.94 -14.16 8.98
C ARG A 313 -5.67 -15.20 8.13
N LEU A 314 -6.08 -16.28 8.76
CA LEU A 314 -6.96 -17.29 8.19
C LEU A 314 -8.40 -17.07 8.63
N THR A 315 -9.32 -17.02 7.66
CA THR A 315 -10.75 -16.89 7.90
C THR A 315 -11.44 -18.17 7.43
N PRO A 316 -12.03 -18.97 8.36
CA PRO A 316 -12.75 -20.16 8.00
C PRO A 316 -14.07 -19.82 7.28
N LEU A 317 -14.41 -20.60 6.27
CA LEU A 317 -15.69 -20.52 5.56
C LEU A 317 -16.26 -21.92 5.38
N ALA A 318 -17.59 -22.04 5.28
CA ALA A 318 -18.24 -23.31 5.00
C ALA A 318 -17.73 -23.94 3.69
N ARG A 319 -17.70 -25.27 3.61
CA ARG A 319 -17.17 -25.99 2.44
C ARG A 319 -17.99 -25.84 1.16
N THR A 320 -19.32 -25.68 1.30
CA THR A 320 -20.24 -25.64 0.16
C THR A 320 -19.83 -24.70 -0.97
N PRO A 321 -19.43 -23.44 -0.74
CA PRO A 321 -18.99 -22.54 -1.81
C PRO A 321 -17.73 -23.00 -2.55
N PHE A 322 -16.97 -23.91 -1.94
CA PHE A 322 -15.74 -24.45 -2.54
C PHE A 322 -15.99 -25.77 -3.31
N GLU A 323 -17.24 -26.21 -3.43
CA GLU A 323 -17.59 -27.34 -4.28
C GLU A 323 -17.73 -26.90 -5.75
N THR A 324 -17.28 -27.74 -6.67
CA THR A 324 -17.23 -27.39 -8.12
C THR A 324 -18.56 -26.89 -8.67
N PRO A 325 -19.73 -27.56 -8.43
CA PRO A 325 -20.99 -27.10 -8.99
C PRO A 325 -21.42 -25.74 -8.45
N GLU A 326 -21.19 -25.48 -7.16
CA GLU A 326 -21.56 -24.23 -6.51
C GLU A 326 -20.65 -23.08 -6.97
N ALA A 327 -19.35 -23.34 -7.08
CA ALA A 327 -18.37 -22.38 -7.59
C ALA A 327 -18.67 -21.99 -9.04
N ASP A 328 -18.95 -22.98 -9.92
CA ASP A 328 -19.34 -22.75 -11.32
C ASP A 328 -20.60 -21.89 -11.41
N ALA A 329 -21.66 -22.27 -10.68
CA ALA A 329 -22.91 -21.53 -10.65
C ALA A 329 -22.71 -20.07 -10.15
N LEU A 330 -21.88 -19.89 -9.13
CA LEU A 330 -21.58 -18.58 -8.55
C LEU A 330 -20.81 -17.68 -9.54
N LEU A 331 -19.76 -18.19 -10.20
CA LEU A 331 -19.00 -17.45 -11.19
C LEU A 331 -19.86 -17.07 -12.39
N ARG A 332 -20.63 -18.01 -12.96
CA ARG A 332 -21.54 -17.71 -14.09
C ARG A 332 -22.55 -16.64 -13.71
N ARG A 333 -23.17 -16.75 -12.56
CA ARG A 333 -24.11 -15.73 -12.06
C ARG A 333 -23.43 -14.38 -11.92
N ARG A 334 -22.24 -14.36 -11.32
CA ARG A 334 -21.50 -13.14 -10.99
C ARG A 334 -21.08 -12.38 -12.25
N PHE A 335 -20.53 -13.09 -13.22
CA PHE A 335 -19.98 -12.50 -14.44
C PHE A 335 -20.95 -12.58 -15.63
N ARG A 336 -22.18 -13.08 -15.42
CA ARG A 336 -23.22 -13.24 -16.44
C ARG A 336 -22.74 -14.08 -17.64
N LEU A 337 -22.05 -15.19 -17.35
CA LEU A 337 -21.49 -16.07 -18.36
C LEU A 337 -22.41 -17.29 -18.60
N ALA A 338 -22.50 -17.71 -19.86
CA ALA A 338 -23.19 -18.95 -20.22
C ALA A 338 -22.34 -20.18 -19.91
N SER A 339 -21.01 -20.09 -20.08
CA SER A 339 -20.03 -21.13 -19.81
C SER A 339 -18.72 -20.49 -19.28
N LEU A 340 -17.91 -21.26 -18.56
CA LEU A 340 -16.56 -20.87 -18.09
C LEU A 340 -15.43 -21.36 -19.00
N ASP A 341 -15.73 -22.08 -20.09
CA ASP A 341 -14.74 -22.69 -20.99
C ASP A 341 -13.77 -21.65 -21.58
N GLY A 342 -14.27 -20.48 -21.95
CA GLY A 342 -13.44 -19.38 -22.46
C GLY A 342 -12.45 -18.76 -21.48
N LEU A 343 -12.52 -19.12 -20.18
CA LEU A 343 -11.60 -18.68 -19.14
C LEU A 343 -10.50 -19.69 -18.82
N GLY A 344 -10.49 -20.87 -19.48
CA GLY A 344 -9.55 -21.96 -19.22
C GLY A 344 -9.72 -22.64 -17.86
N LEU A 345 -10.82 -22.39 -17.15
CA LEU A 345 -11.05 -22.89 -15.79
C LEU A 345 -11.40 -24.39 -15.76
N GLY A 346 -11.72 -24.98 -16.90
CA GLY A 346 -11.91 -26.43 -17.04
C GLY A 346 -10.64 -27.24 -16.76
N GLU A 347 -9.49 -26.67 -17.02
CA GLU A 347 -8.17 -27.28 -16.76
C GLU A 347 -7.62 -26.97 -15.35
N ALA A 348 -8.29 -26.07 -14.60
CA ALA A 348 -7.90 -25.63 -13.26
C ALA A 348 -9.06 -25.72 -12.26
N PRO A 349 -9.55 -26.94 -11.94
CA PRO A 349 -10.75 -27.13 -11.10
C PRO A 349 -10.57 -26.67 -9.66
N LEU A 350 -9.38 -26.72 -9.08
CA LEU A 350 -9.14 -26.23 -7.71
C LEU A 350 -9.09 -24.69 -7.68
N ALA A 351 -8.56 -24.07 -8.71
CA ALA A 351 -8.59 -22.61 -8.86
C ALA A 351 -10.04 -22.10 -9.00
N LEU A 352 -10.88 -22.81 -9.75
CA LEU A 352 -12.32 -22.56 -9.85
C LEU A 352 -12.99 -22.62 -8.47
N ARG A 353 -12.73 -23.69 -7.70
CA ARG A 353 -13.28 -23.89 -6.35
C ARG A 353 -12.83 -22.79 -5.38
N ALA A 354 -11.56 -22.40 -5.44
CA ALA A 354 -11.03 -21.28 -4.66
C ALA A 354 -11.73 -19.96 -5.02
N ALA A 355 -11.98 -19.72 -6.32
CA ALA A 355 -12.73 -18.55 -6.78
C ALA A 355 -14.17 -18.52 -6.24
N GLY A 356 -14.84 -19.67 -6.21
CA GLY A 356 -16.17 -19.82 -5.61
C GLY A 356 -16.18 -19.43 -4.13
N GLY A 357 -15.23 -19.94 -3.35
CA GLY A 357 -15.08 -19.59 -1.93
C GLY A 357 -14.82 -18.09 -1.71
N LEU A 358 -13.94 -17.48 -2.52
CA LEU A 358 -13.65 -16.05 -2.42
C LEU A 358 -14.89 -15.19 -2.73
N LEU A 359 -15.62 -15.51 -3.79
CA LEU A 359 -16.85 -14.78 -4.16
C LEU A 359 -17.94 -14.92 -3.12
N ALA A 360 -18.15 -16.13 -2.58
CA ALA A 360 -19.12 -16.35 -1.51
C ALA A 360 -18.76 -15.56 -0.24
N TYR A 361 -17.48 -15.48 0.10
CA TYR A 361 -17.01 -14.64 1.21
C TYR A 361 -17.34 -13.18 0.98
N LEU A 362 -17.09 -12.64 -0.22
CA LEU A 362 -17.43 -11.27 -0.56
C LEU A 362 -18.94 -11.00 -0.47
N GLU A 363 -19.80 -11.97 -0.86
CA GLU A 363 -21.26 -11.85 -0.70
C GLU A 363 -21.67 -11.80 0.78
N THR A 364 -20.96 -12.49 1.68
CA THR A 364 -21.25 -12.46 3.13
C THR A 364 -20.76 -11.20 3.84
N THR A 365 -19.76 -10.53 3.28
CA THR A 365 -19.20 -9.28 3.85
C THR A 365 -19.92 -8.03 3.35
N GLN A 366 -20.71 -8.15 2.29
CA GLN A 366 -21.57 -7.10 1.76
C GLN A 366 -23.02 -7.58 1.64
N PRO A 367 -23.73 -7.73 2.75
CA PRO A 367 -25.13 -8.12 2.70
C PRO A 367 -25.93 -7.03 1.99
N ALA A 368 -26.72 -7.44 0.98
CA ALA A 368 -27.65 -6.55 0.28
C ALA A 368 -28.68 -5.98 1.24
N ALA A 369 -28.99 -4.69 1.13
CA ALA A 369 -29.91 -4.02 2.04
C ALA A 369 -31.34 -4.56 2.00
N GLU A 370 -31.82 -5.18 0.89
CA GLU A 370 -33.14 -5.79 0.76
C GLU A 370 -33.12 -6.98 -0.23
N PRO A 371 -33.98 -8.01 -0.03
CA PRO A 371 -34.08 -9.14 -0.95
C PRO A 371 -34.53 -8.77 -2.37
N ALA A 372 -35.29 -7.68 -2.53
CA ALA A 372 -35.76 -7.18 -3.81
C ALA A 372 -34.65 -6.49 -4.64
N ASP A 373 -33.64 -5.94 -3.97
CA ASP A 373 -32.49 -5.26 -4.60
C ASP A 373 -31.31 -6.21 -4.90
N ARG A 374 -31.41 -7.50 -4.57
CA ARG A 374 -30.32 -8.47 -4.80
C ARG A 374 -29.91 -8.64 -6.26
N SER A 375 -30.73 -8.23 -7.22
CA SER A 375 -30.37 -8.27 -8.64
C SER A 375 -29.47 -7.11 -9.08
N LEU A 376 -29.39 -6.04 -8.25
CA LEU A 376 -28.69 -4.78 -8.55
C LEU A 376 -27.90 -4.23 -7.36
N ALA A 377 -27.89 -4.92 -6.20
CA ALA A 377 -27.06 -4.52 -5.08
C ALA A 377 -25.63 -4.37 -5.56
N ALA A 378 -25.01 -3.25 -5.20
CA ALA A 378 -23.66 -2.87 -5.58
C ALA A 378 -22.64 -3.92 -5.14
N ALA A 379 -22.61 -5.02 -5.88
CA ALA A 379 -21.62 -6.05 -5.67
C ALA A 379 -20.26 -5.43 -6.03
N ILE A 380 -19.25 -5.60 -5.17
CA ILE A 380 -17.90 -5.15 -5.42
C ILE A 380 -17.53 -5.48 -6.88
N PRO A 381 -17.22 -4.50 -7.73
CA PRO A 381 -16.97 -4.78 -9.13
C PRO A 381 -15.60 -5.44 -9.28
N LEU A 382 -15.55 -6.76 -9.36
CA LEU A 382 -14.36 -7.51 -9.76
C LEU A 382 -14.28 -7.62 -11.27
N GLU A 383 -13.07 -7.71 -11.79
CA GLU A 383 -12.81 -8.05 -13.17
C GLU A 383 -13.04 -9.54 -13.43
N MET A 384 -13.12 -9.91 -14.70
CA MET A 384 -13.12 -11.32 -15.09
C MET A 384 -11.87 -12.00 -14.54
N PRO A 385 -11.99 -13.18 -13.95
CA PRO A 385 -10.84 -13.89 -13.42
C PRO A 385 -9.86 -14.24 -14.54
N SER A 386 -8.57 -14.06 -14.29
CA SER A 386 -7.48 -14.45 -15.19
C SER A 386 -6.63 -15.52 -14.55
N LEU A 387 -6.30 -16.57 -15.32
CA LEU A 387 -5.34 -17.59 -14.91
C LEU A 387 -3.91 -17.08 -15.11
N TRP A 388 -3.02 -17.39 -14.15
CA TRP A 388 -1.59 -17.21 -14.33
C TRP A 388 -0.83 -18.50 -14.02
N HIS A 389 0.25 -18.73 -14.74
CA HIS A 389 1.09 -19.91 -14.61
C HIS A 389 2.47 -19.55 -14.06
N ALA A 390 3.10 -20.48 -13.34
CA ALA A 390 4.43 -20.26 -12.78
C ALA A 390 5.51 -19.97 -13.82
N GLY A 391 5.32 -20.51 -15.05
CA GLY A 391 6.27 -20.35 -16.16
C GLY A 391 6.26 -18.98 -16.84
N ASP A 392 5.25 -18.14 -16.57
CA ASP A 392 5.10 -16.83 -17.20
C ASP A 392 6.02 -15.77 -16.58
N GLN A 393 6.61 -16.07 -15.43
CA GLN A 393 7.37 -15.12 -14.62
C GLN A 393 8.68 -15.73 -14.13
N LEU A 394 9.68 -14.87 -13.95
CA LEU A 394 10.93 -15.21 -13.29
C LEU A 394 10.65 -15.70 -11.86
N VAL A 395 11.04 -16.93 -11.55
CA VAL A 395 10.82 -17.51 -10.23
C VAL A 395 11.83 -16.94 -9.23
N LEU A 396 11.33 -16.36 -8.17
CA LEU A 396 12.08 -15.82 -7.05
C LEU A 396 11.50 -16.39 -5.77
N ASP A 397 12.26 -17.18 -5.02
CA ASP A 397 11.84 -17.64 -3.71
C ASP A 397 11.83 -16.50 -2.67
N ALA A 398 11.19 -16.73 -1.52
CA ALA A 398 11.08 -15.71 -0.48
C ALA A 398 12.44 -15.25 0.06
N GLN A 399 13.42 -16.17 0.10
CA GLN A 399 14.77 -15.87 0.54
C GLN A 399 15.48 -14.96 -0.46
N THR A 400 15.41 -15.27 -1.75
CA THR A 400 15.98 -14.43 -2.81
C THR A 400 15.39 -13.02 -2.80
N ARG A 401 14.07 -12.89 -2.61
CA ARG A 401 13.40 -11.58 -2.50
C ARG A 401 13.93 -10.77 -1.32
N ARG A 402 14.13 -11.42 -0.16
CA ARG A 402 14.71 -10.80 1.05
C ARG A 402 16.18 -10.44 0.82
N ASN A 403 16.98 -11.37 0.30
CA ASN A 403 18.41 -11.16 0.10
C ASN A 403 18.72 -10.07 -0.91
N LEU A 404 17.91 -9.94 -1.97
CA LEU A 404 18.03 -8.86 -2.96
C LEU A 404 17.34 -7.56 -2.53
N GLU A 405 16.67 -7.56 -1.38
CA GLU A 405 15.98 -6.38 -0.83
C GLU A 405 15.06 -5.70 -1.87
N LEU A 406 14.20 -6.49 -2.52
CA LEU A 406 13.43 -6.02 -3.66
C LEU A 406 12.45 -4.91 -3.29
N THR A 407 11.66 -5.07 -2.23
CA THR A 407 10.59 -4.14 -1.81
C THR A 407 10.79 -3.57 -0.42
N ARG A 408 11.67 -4.15 0.38
CA ARG A 408 12.05 -3.70 1.73
C ARG A 408 13.44 -4.21 2.10
N THR A 409 14.11 -3.47 2.98
CA THR A 409 15.42 -3.84 3.52
C THR A 409 15.31 -4.99 4.52
N GLN A 410 16.35 -5.82 4.63
CA GLN A 410 16.43 -6.89 5.63
C GLN A 410 16.46 -6.32 7.05
N LEU A 411 17.23 -5.26 7.27
CA LEU A 411 17.31 -4.54 8.53
C LEU A 411 16.20 -3.48 8.59
N GLY A 412 15.25 -3.66 9.49
CA GLY A 412 14.19 -2.68 9.75
C GLY A 412 12.98 -2.69 8.80
N GLY A 413 12.96 -3.53 7.76
CA GLY A 413 11.80 -3.66 6.85
C GLY A 413 11.42 -2.39 6.10
N SER A 414 12.34 -1.42 5.97
CA SER A 414 12.10 -0.12 5.33
C SER A 414 12.02 -0.23 3.81
N LEU A 415 11.17 0.60 3.20
CA LEU A 415 11.17 0.80 1.75
C LEU A 415 12.46 1.50 1.29
N HIS A 416 12.93 2.50 2.05
CA HIS A 416 14.17 3.22 1.77
C HIS A 416 15.35 2.25 1.81
N GLY A 417 16.16 2.25 0.76
CA GLY A 417 17.26 1.30 0.58
C GLY A 417 16.90 0.01 -0.16
N SER A 418 15.65 -0.18 -0.59
CA SER A 418 15.24 -1.31 -1.44
C SER A 418 15.37 -1.01 -2.92
N LEU A 419 15.29 -2.05 -3.79
CA LEU A 419 15.26 -1.86 -5.24
C LEU A 419 14.04 -1.02 -5.67
N LEU A 420 12.88 -1.29 -5.09
CA LEU A 420 11.67 -0.51 -5.37
C LEU A 420 11.88 0.99 -5.06
N TRP A 421 12.50 1.32 -3.93
CA TRP A 421 12.84 2.70 -3.61
C TRP A 421 13.76 3.33 -4.67
N ALA A 422 14.76 2.59 -5.14
CA ALA A 422 15.70 3.09 -6.13
C ALA A 422 15.05 3.36 -7.50
N LEU A 423 14.01 2.60 -7.87
CA LEU A 423 13.36 2.69 -9.17
C LEU A 423 12.05 3.49 -9.15
N ASP A 424 11.39 3.67 -7.99
CA ASP A 424 10.08 4.31 -7.91
C ASP A 424 10.19 5.83 -7.97
N ARG A 425 9.93 6.37 -9.15
CA ARG A 425 9.73 7.78 -9.45
C ARG A 425 8.33 8.02 -10.01
N THR A 426 7.40 7.08 -9.77
CA THR A 426 6.02 7.18 -10.27
C THR A 426 5.29 8.39 -9.68
N ALA A 427 4.43 8.98 -10.48
CA ALA A 427 3.64 10.15 -10.10
C ALA A 427 2.29 9.76 -9.46
N THR A 428 1.76 8.56 -9.78
CA THR A 428 0.46 8.05 -9.33
C THR A 428 0.60 6.84 -8.41
N SER A 429 -0.40 6.61 -7.56
CA SER A 429 -0.47 5.40 -6.73
C SER A 429 -0.62 4.13 -7.58
N MET A 430 -1.38 4.22 -8.68
CA MET A 430 -1.57 3.13 -9.65
C MET A 430 -0.25 2.72 -10.29
N GLY A 431 0.55 3.70 -10.74
CA GLY A 431 1.88 3.47 -11.29
C GLY A 431 2.82 2.82 -10.27
N GLY A 432 2.79 3.27 -9.02
CA GLY A 432 3.56 2.66 -7.94
C GLY A 432 3.18 1.19 -7.69
N ARG A 433 1.89 0.84 -7.70
CA ARG A 433 1.42 -0.56 -7.62
C ARG A 433 1.88 -1.37 -8.84
N CYS A 434 1.80 -0.81 -10.03
CA CYS A 434 2.24 -1.45 -11.27
C CYS A 434 3.75 -1.76 -11.23
N LEU A 435 4.59 -0.79 -10.88
CA LEU A 435 6.04 -0.96 -10.78
C LEU A 435 6.41 -2.01 -9.70
N ARG A 436 5.75 -1.97 -8.54
CA ARG A 436 5.93 -2.97 -7.48
C ARG A 436 5.64 -4.38 -8.02
N ARG A 437 4.51 -4.59 -8.68
CA ARG A 437 4.17 -5.89 -9.29
C ARG A 437 5.20 -6.35 -10.31
N TRP A 438 5.73 -5.45 -11.14
CA TRP A 438 6.76 -5.81 -12.10
C TRP A 438 8.06 -6.28 -11.43
N ILE A 439 8.45 -5.66 -10.31
CA ILE A 439 9.62 -6.08 -9.52
C ILE A 439 9.36 -7.41 -8.81
N GLU A 440 8.14 -7.61 -8.29
CA GLU A 440 7.75 -8.85 -7.60
C GLU A 440 7.55 -10.03 -8.56
N ALA A 441 7.23 -9.76 -9.82
CA ALA A 441 6.92 -10.75 -10.85
C ALA A 441 7.54 -10.34 -12.21
N PRO A 442 8.89 -10.40 -12.35
CA PRO A 442 9.57 -10.10 -13.61
C PRO A 442 9.18 -11.08 -14.72
N LEU A 443 9.24 -10.64 -15.97
CA LEU A 443 8.87 -11.43 -17.13
C LEU A 443 9.98 -12.41 -17.54
N VAL A 444 9.57 -13.50 -18.21
CA VAL A 444 10.45 -14.41 -18.93
C VAL A 444 10.21 -14.38 -20.43
N ASP A 445 9.09 -13.82 -20.88
CA ASP A 445 8.80 -13.60 -22.29
C ASP A 445 9.65 -12.45 -22.84
N LEU A 446 10.59 -12.81 -23.71
CA LEU A 446 11.51 -11.87 -24.35
C LEU A 446 10.78 -10.78 -25.13
N ALA A 447 9.71 -11.13 -25.86
CA ALA A 447 8.97 -10.16 -26.67
C ALA A 447 8.33 -9.07 -25.80
N ALA A 448 7.65 -9.48 -24.73
CA ALA A 448 7.02 -8.55 -23.79
C ALA A 448 8.05 -7.68 -23.04
N ILE A 449 9.23 -8.22 -22.74
CA ILE A 449 10.31 -7.43 -22.13
C ILE A 449 10.85 -6.38 -23.12
N LEU A 450 11.07 -6.76 -24.38
CA LEU A 450 11.56 -5.86 -25.42
C LEU A 450 10.57 -4.74 -25.72
N GLU A 451 9.27 -5.02 -25.71
CA GLU A 451 8.23 -3.97 -25.82
C GLU A 451 8.33 -2.92 -24.73
N ARG A 452 8.54 -3.34 -23.47
CA ARG A 452 8.77 -2.41 -22.36
C ARG A 452 10.06 -1.61 -22.54
N GLN A 453 11.15 -2.27 -22.91
CA GLN A 453 12.44 -1.59 -23.17
C GLN A 453 12.33 -0.57 -24.29
N GLU A 454 11.57 -0.86 -25.34
CA GLU A 454 11.35 0.06 -26.44
C GLU A 454 10.64 1.34 -25.98
N ALA A 455 9.57 1.17 -25.17
CA ALA A 455 8.87 2.29 -24.56
C ALA A 455 9.77 3.13 -23.64
N VAL A 456 10.59 2.46 -22.81
CA VAL A 456 11.59 3.14 -21.96
C VAL A 456 12.58 3.91 -22.82
N SER A 457 13.10 3.31 -23.92
CA SER A 457 14.06 3.94 -24.83
C SER A 457 13.49 5.22 -25.47
N GLU A 458 12.24 5.14 -25.93
CA GLU A 458 11.54 6.27 -26.52
C GLU A 458 11.35 7.42 -25.51
N LEU A 459 10.99 7.09 -24.27
CA LEU A 459 10.85 8.06 -23.18
C LEU A 459 12.20 8.61 -22.70
N VAL A 460 13.28 7.84 -22.69
CA VAL A 460 14.62 8.32 -22.36
C VAL A 460 15.08 9.34 -23.40
N ALA A 461 14.90 9.05 -24.70
CA ALA A 461 15.31 9.90 -25.79
C ALA A 461 14.57 11.26 -25.80
N GLN A 462 13.32 11.31 -25.32
CA GLN A 462 12.46 12.48 -25.37
C GLN A 462 12.20 13.07 -23.98
N ARG A 463 13.14 13.90 -23.48
CA ARG A 463 13.04 14.53 -22.15
C ARG A 463 11.76 15.35 -21.98
N SER A 464 11.39 16.15 -22.98
CA SER A 464 10.19 17.01 -22.94
C SER A 464 8.92 16.20 -22.78
N LEU A 465 8.78 15.09 -23.53
CA LEU A 465 7.67 14.16 -23.42
C LEU A 465 7.58 13.58 -22.00
N ARG A 466 8.70 13.07 -21.49
CA ARG A 466 8.77 12.47 -20.15
C ARG A 466 8.34 13.46 -19.05
N LEU A 467 8.82 14.70 -19.10
CA LEU A 467 8.43 15.74 -18.15
C LEU A 467 6.96 16.14 -18.31
N GLY A 468 6.47 16.26 -19.55
CA GLY A 468 5.06 16.55 -19.84
C GLY A 468 4.12 15.50 -19.28
N LEU A 469 4.44 14.22 -19.49
CA LEU A 469 3.67 13.09 -18.93
C LEU A 469 3.62 13.15 -17.41
N ARG A 470 4.75 13.34 -16.75
CA ARG A 470 4.82 13.41 -15.28
C ARG A 470 4.03 14.59 -14.70
N ARG A 471 3.99 15.73 -15.39
CA ARG A 471 3.15 16.88 -14.99
C ARG A 471 1.65 16.57 -15.06
N LEU A 472 1.20 15.85 -16.09
CA LEU A 472 -0.20 15.47 -16.24
C LEU A 472 -0.61 14.37 -15.24
N LEU A 473 0.31 13.46 -14.92
CA LEU A 473 0.05 12.34 -14.01
C LEU A 473 0.01 12.76 -12.54
N ARG A 474 0.84 13.73 -12.09
CA ARG A 474 0.91 14.14 -10.67
C ARG A 474 -0.43 14.49 -10.02
N PRO A 475 -1.30 15.30 -10.63
CA PRO A 475 -2.60 15.63 -10.04
C PRO A 475 -3.69 14.61 -10.38
N MET A 476 -3.36 13.46 -10.98
CA MET A 476 -4.31 12.41 -11.30
C MET A 476 -4.59 11.56 -10.05
N GLY A 477 -5.85 11.45 -9.66
CA GLY A 477 -6.32 10.59 -8.59
C GLY A 477 -6.12 9.10 -8.90
N ASP A 478 -6.35 8.26 -7.91
CA ASP A 478 -6.31 6.80 -8.05
C ASP A 478 -7.58 6.29 -8.75
N LEU A 479 -7.58 6.30 -10.08
CA LEU A 479 -8.74 5.94 -10.89
C LEU A 479 -9.21 4.50 -10.63
N GLU A 480 -8.31 3.55 -10.35
CA GLU A 480 -8.67 2.16 -10.04
C GLU A 480 -9.52 2.09 -8.77
N ARG A 481 -9.04 2.71 -7.68
CA ARG A 481 -9.73 2.72 -6.40
C ARG A 481 -10.99 3.58 -6.39
N LEU A 482 -10.96 4.71 -7.10
CA LEU A 482 -12.16 5.56 -7.29
C LEU A 482 -13.26 4.81 -8.02
N ALA A 483 -12.94 4.08 -9.10
CA ALA A 483 -13.87 3.22 -9.81
C ALA A 483 -14.39 2.07 -8.93
N GLY A 484 -13.51 1.49 -8.10
CA GLY A 484 -13.87 0.46 -7.12
C GLY A 484 -14.92 0.96 -6.13
N ARG A 485 -14.69 2.13 -5.51
CA ARG A 485 -15.64 2.76 -4.58
C ARG A 485 -16.96 3.16 -5.26
N ALA A 486 -16.91 3.67 -6.48
CA ALA A 486 -18.11 4.02 -7.23
C ALA A 486 -18.98 2.79 -7.51
N GLY A 487 -18.37 1.71 -7.99
CA GLY A 487 -19.03 0.44 -8.26
C GLY A 487 -19.56 -0.26 -7.00
N ALA A 488 -18.87 -0.15 -5.88
CA ALA A 488 -19.34 -0.65 -4.59
C ALA A 488 -20.39 0.27 -3.92
N GLY A 489 -20.74 1.39 -4.52
CA GLY A 489 -21.71 2.33 -3.97
C GLY A 489 -21.23 3.12 -2.75
N SER A 490 -19.94 3.12 -2.45
CA SER A 490 -19.31 3.79 -1.31
C SER A 490 -18.63 5.13 -1.64
N ALA A 491 -18.49 5.46 -2.95
CA ALA A 491 -17.88 6.72 -3.38
C ALA A 491 -18.65 7.94 -2.88
N SER A 492 -17.93 8.94 -2.39
CA SER A 492 -18.44 10.27 -2.05
C SER A 492 -18.55 11.16 -3.28
N ALA A 493 -19.20 12.31 -3.15
CA ALA A 493 -19.27 13.30 -4.22
C ALA A 493 -17.87 13.82 -4.62
N ARG A 494 -16.97 13.98 -3.65
CA ARG A 494 -15.57 14.36 -3.89
C ARG A 494 -14.80 13.31 -4.67
N ASP A 495 -15.09 12.02 -4.41
CA ASP A 495 -14.47 10.92 -5.16
C ASP A 495 -14.87 10.96 -6.63
N LEU A 496 -16.14 11.26 -6.93
CA LEU A 496 -16.61 11.37 -8.31
C LEU A 496 -16.01 12.60 -9.03
N VAL A 497 -15.85 13.72 -8.32
CA VAL A 497 -15.15 14.90 -8.86
C VAL A 497 -13.70 14.59 -9.14
N ALA A 498 -12.99 13.95 -8.21
CA ALA A 498 -11.60 13.55 -8.40
C ALA A 498 -11.43 12.52 -9.55
N LEU A 499 -12.44 11.67 -9.74
CA LEU A 499 -12.49 10.75 -10.87
C LEU A 499 -12.64 11.53 -12.20
N ALA A 500 -13.56 12.48 -12.27
CA ALA A 500 -13.74 13.32 -13.44
C ALA A 500 -12.46 14.11 -13.78
N ASP A 501 -11.77 14.68 -12.77
CA ASP A 501 -10.47 15.35 -12.94
C ASP A 501 -9.43 14.45 -13.61
N GLY A 502 -9.40 13.17 -13.24
CA GLY A 502 -8.50 12.20 -13.82
C GLY A 502 -8.88 11.82 -15.26
N LEU A 503 -10.19 11.60 -15.51
CA LEU A 503 -10.69 11.22 -16.84
C LEU A 503 -10.50 12.34 -17.87
N GLU A 504 -10.69 13.61 -17.51
CA GLU A 504 -10.46 14.77 -18.37
C GLU A 504 -9.00 14.91 -18.83
N ARG A 505 -8.05 14.27 -18.15
CA ARG A 505 -6.63 14.26 -18.51
C ARG A 505 -6.28 13.21 -19.55
N LEU A 506 -7.11 12.19 -19.74
CA LEU A 506 -6.84 11.10 -20.69
C LEU A 506 -6.66 11.60 -22.14
N PRO A 507 -7.50 12.50 -22.68
CA PRO A 507 -7.28 13.03 -24.03
C PRO A 507 -5.95 13.80 -24.17
N ARG A 508 -5.53 14.51 -23.11
CA ARG A 508 -4.26 15.24 -23.11
C ARG A 508 -3.05 14.28 -23.05
N LEU A 509 -3.16 13.19 -22.29
CA LEU A 509 -2.15 12.13 -22.30
C LEU A 509 -2.07 11.47 -23.67
N ALA A 510 -3.21 11.15 -24.30
CA ALA A 510 -3.27 10.59 -25.64
C ALA A 510 -2.60 11.50 -26.68
N ALA A 511 -2.84 12.80 -26.60
CA ALA A 511 -2.19 13.78 -27.47
C ALA A 511 -0.67 13.83 -27.30
N LEU A 512 -0.17 13.77 -26.05
CA LEU A 512 1.27 13.74 -25.78
C LEU A 512 1.95 12.48 -26.32
N VAL A 513 1.33 11.30 -26.21
CA VAL A 513 1.90 10.04 -26.70
C VAL A 513 1.61 9.80 -28.19
N ALA A 514 0.83 10.67 -28.85
CA ALA A 514 0.49 10.52 -30.25
C ALA A 514 1.69 10.29 -31.20
N PRO A 515 2.85 10.97 -31.04
CA PRO A 515 4.02 10.74 -31.89
C PRO A 515 4.78 9.44 -31.56
N CYS A 516 4.56 8.81 -30.40
CA CYS A 516 5.25 7.62 -29.95
C CYS A 516 4.96 6.40 -30.83
N ARG A 517 5.90 5.47 -30.95
CA ARG A 517 5.79 4.28 -31.82
C ARG A 517 5.71 2.97 -31.05
N SER A 518 6.29 2.91 -29.86
CA SER A 518 6.27 1.70 -29.02
C SER A 518 4.85 1.27 -28.68
N ALA A 519 4.59 -0.05 -28.69
CA ALA A 519 3.27 -0.63 -28.48
C ALA A 519 2.61 -0.20 -27.16
N PRO A 520 3.32 -0.20 -25.99
CA PRO A 520 2.73 0.24 -24.73
C PRO A 520 2.30 1.72 -24.74
N LEU A 521 3.07 2.61 -25.39
CA LEU A 521 2.71 4.02 -25.49
C LEU A 521 1.61 4.25 -26.54
N ALA A 522 1.64 3.49 -27.63
CA ALA A 522 0.62 3.55 -28.67
C ALA A 522 -0.77 3.09 -28.18
N ALA A 523 -0.82 2.19 -27.21
CA ALA A 523 -2.07 1.72 -26.61
C ALA A 523 -2.87 2.84 -25.90
N LEU A 524 -2.23 3.96 -25.55
CA LEU A 524 -2.86 5.15 -24.96
C LEU A 524 -3.38 6.17 -25.98
N LYS A 525 -3.08 6.01 -27.28
CA LYS A 525 -3.52 6.95 -28.34
C LYS A 525 -5.01 6.90 -28.63
N GLY A 526 -5.71 5.89 -28.15
CA GLY A 526 -7.12 5.69 -28.45
C GLY A 526 -8.00 6.86 -27.98
N PRO A 527 -9.05 7.18 -28.73
CA PRO A 527 -10.08 8.06 -28.21
C PRO A 527 -10.76 7.38 -27.01
N TRP A 528 -11.04 8.18 -25.98
CA TRP A 528 -11.78 7.76 -24.79
C TRP A 528 -13.15 8.46 -24.72
N PRO A 529 -14.01 8.35 -25.76
CA PRO A 529 -15.23 9.17 -25.87
C PRO A 529 -16.21 8.90 -24.73
N GLU A 530 -16.38 7.64 -24.36
CA GLU A 530 -17.27 7.23 -23.27
C GLU A 530 -16.82 7.79 -21.91
N LEU A 531 -15.52 7.75 -21.64
CA LEU A 531 -14.95 8.26 -20.40
C LEU A 531 -14.94 9.80 -20.36
N THR A 532 -14.75 10.45 -21.50
CA THR A 532 -14.85 11.91 -21.61
C THR A 532 -16.30 12.36 -21.38
N ALA A 533 -17.28 11.73 -22.01
CA ALA A 533 -18.70 12.01 -21.79
C ALA A 533 -19.13 11.74 -20.33
N LEU A 534 -18.57 10.71 -19.72
CA LEU A 534 -18.81 10.42 -18.30
C LEU A 534 -18.26 11.54 -17.40
N ALA A 535 -17.05 12.03 -17.65
CA ALA A 535 -16.46 13.15 -16.92
C ALA A 535 -17.31 14.42 -17.07
N GLU A 536 -17.73 14.74 -18.29
CA GLU A 536 -18.66 15.85 -18.56
C GLU A 536 -19.99 15.70 -17.81
N THR A 537 -20.54 14.49 -17.75
CA THR A 537 -21.77 14.21 -17.00
C THR A 537 -21.59 14.48 -15.51
N VAL A 538 -20.48 14.03 -14.93
CA VAL A 538 -20.16 14.27 -13.51
C VAL A 538 -19.99 15.78 -13.26
N ARG A 539 -19.29 16.50 -14.13
CA ARG A 539 -19.07 17.96 -14.02
C ARG A 539 -20.35 18.77 -14.17
N HIS A 540 -21.22 18.35 -15.07
CA HIS A 540 -22.48 19.02 -15.26
C HIS A 540 -23.40 18.89 -14.03
N GLN A 541 -23.33 17.76 -13.32
CA GLN A 541 -24.22 17.49 -12.20
C GLN A 541 -23.67 17.93 -10.85
N LEU A 542 -22.39 17.67 -10.55
CA LEU A 542 -21.78 17.93 -9.26
C LEU A 542 -21.07 19.28 -9.22
N VAL A 543 -21.19 19.98 -8.08
CA VAL A 543 -20.44 21.21 -7.82
C VAL A 543 -18.94 20.89 -7.71
N GLU A 544 -18.07 21.88 -8.01
CA GLU A 544 -16.61 21.67 -8.00
C GLU A 544 -16.05 21.25 -6.63
N ALA A 545 -16.62 21.77 -5.55
CA ALA A 545 -16.19 21.49 -4.17
C ALA A 545 -17.38 20.97 -3.33
N PRO A 546 -17.81 19.72 -3.51
CA PRO A 546 -18.95 19.18 -2.77
C PRO A 546 -18.66 19.10 -1.26
N PRO A 547 -19.69 19.24 -0.40
CA PRO A 547 -19.56 19.04 1.04
C PRO A 547 -19.11 17.61 1.35
N LEU A 548 -18.59 17.42 2.56
CA LEU A 548 -18.17 16.08 3.05
C LEU A 548 -19.38 15.17 3.29
N SER A 549 -20.46 15.74 3.80
CA SER A 549 -21.67 15.01 4.15
C SER A 549 -22.62 14.97 2.96
N LEU A 550 -23.03 13.78 2.54
CA LEU A 550 -24.00 13.58 1.49
C LEU A 550 -25.44 13.96 1.89
N SER A 551 -25.70 14.12 3.19
CA SER A 551 -27.05 14.39 3.74
C SER A 551 -27.33 15.87 4.00
N GLU A 552 -26.32 16.76 3.83
CA GLU A 552 -26.46 18.20 4.14
C GLU A 552 -26.98 19.02 2.96
N GLY A 553 -27.02 18.43 1.78
CA GLY A 553 -27.37 19.12 0.53
C GLY A 553 -26.20 19.90 -0.07
N GLY A 554 -26.43 20.60 -1.18
CA GLY A 554 -25.40 21.37 -1.89
C GLY A 554 -24.43 20.52 -2.70
N LEU A 555 -24.86 19.34 -3.13
CA LEU A 555 -24.06 18.42 -3.94
C LEU A 555 -24.12 18.75 -5.43
N LEU A 556 -25.30 19.17 -5.91
CA LEU A 556 -25.62 19.29 -7.32
C LEU A 556 -25.73 20.75 -7.75
N HIS A 557 -25.38 21.01 -9.01
CA HIS A 557 -25.65 22.31 -9.65
C HIS A 557 -27.14 22.59 -9.78
N ASP A 558 -27.48 23.87 -9.90
CA ASP A 558 -28.83 24.29 -10.31
C ASP A 558 -29.04 23.92 -11.79
N GLY A 559 -30.30 23.62 -12.15
CA GLY A 559 -30.67 23.22 -13.51
C GLY A 559 -30.49 21.71 -13.82
N VAL A 560 -30.02 20.92 -12.88
CA VAL A 560 -29.84 19.44 -13.02
C VAL A 560 -31.19 18.73 -12.94
N ASP A 561 -32.07 19.17 -12.04
CA ASP A 561 -33.35 18.53 -11.79
C ASP A 561 -34.42 19.59 -11.48
N PRO A 562 -35.50 19.73 -12.31
CA PRO A 562 -36.52 20.74 -12.09
C PRO A 562 -37.27 20.62 -10.77
N VAL A 563 -37.38 19.41 -10.21
CA VAL A 563 -38.04 19.19 -8.91
C VAL A 563 -37.15 19.71 -7.79
N LEU A 564 -35.85 19.46 -7.86
CA LEU A 564 -34.88 20.00 -6.90
C LEU A 564 -34.83 21.51 -6.93
N ASP A 565 -34.76 22.10 -8.13
CA ASP A 565 -34.77 23.55 -8.32
C ASP A 565 -36.06 24.19 -7.76
N GLY A 566 -37.22 23.57 -8.00
CA GLY A 566 -38.48 24.01 -7.40
C GLY A 566 -38.50 23.93 -5.86
N LEU A 567 -37.80 22.95 -5.25
CA LEU A 567 -37.63 22.84 -3.79
C LEU A 567 -36.67 23.91 -3.25
N ARG A 568 -35.56 24.18 -3.94
CA ARG A 568 -34.59 25.21 -3.60
C ARG A 568 -35.21 26.61 -3.68
N ASN A 569 -35.88 26.94 -4.76
CA ASN A 569 -36.59 28.22 -4.91
C ASN A 569 -37.58 28.45 -3.76
N ARG A 570 -38.34 27.41 -3.35
CA ARG A 570 -39.24 27.52 -2.20
C ARG A 570 -38.49 27.69 -0.87
N LEU A 571 -37.29 27.12 -0.72
CA LEU A 571 -36.44 27.34 0.46
C LEU A 571 -35.92 28.77 0.48
N ASP A 572 -35.47 29.31 -0.67
CA ASP A 572 -35.01 30.69 -0.79
C ASP A 572 -36.14 31.68 -0.46
N ASP A 573 -37.36 31.42 -0.88
CA ASP A 573 -38.54 32.20 -0.50
C ASP A 573 -38.76 32.20 1.01
N GLN A 574 -38.52 31.04 1.68
CA GLN A 574 -38.61 30.95 3.13
C GLN A 574 -37.44 31.67 3.84
N GLU A 575 -36.24 31.60 3.30
CA GLU A 575 -35.07 32.32 3.85
C GLU A 575 -35.23 33.84 3.72
N GLN A 576 -35.76 34.31 2.57
CA GLN A 576 -36.14 35.73 2.41
C GLN A 576 -37.23 36.13 3.39
N TRP A 577 -38.20 35.27 3.66
CA TRP A 577 -39.23 35.53 4.67
C TRP A 577 -38.59 35.58 6.08
N LEU A 578 -37.69 34.67 6.44
CA LEU A 578 -36.98 34.69 7.72
C LEU A 578 -36.19 35.99 7.91
N ALA A 579 -35.49 36.47 6.88
CA ALA A 579 -34.77 37.72 6.88
C ALA A 579 -35.69 38.94 7.08
N ARG A 580 -36.84 38.93 6.40
CA ARG A 580 -37.90 40.00 6.57
C ARG A 580 -38.45 39.94 8.00
N GLN A 581 -38.75 38.74 8.51
CA GLN A 581 -39.27 38.57 9.87
C GLN A 581 -38.29 39.04 10.91
N GLU A 582 -36.99 38.72 10.75
CA GLU A 582 -35.93 39.24 11.64
C GLU A 582 -35.94 40.79 11.67
N ALA A 583 -36.04 41.40 10.48
CA ALA A 583 -36.10 42.87 10.40
C ALA A 583 -37.35 43.48 11.07
N ILE A 584 -38.52 42.83 10.88
CA ILE A 584 -39.78 43.23 11.53
C ILE A 584 -39.66 43.14 13.08
N GLU A 585 -39.20 41.99 13.58
CA GLU A 585 -39.10 41.75 14.99
C GLU A 585 -37.96 42.59 15.64
N ARG A 586 -36.91 42.88 14.88
CA ARG A 586 -35.86 43.84 15.32
C ARG A 586 -36.45 45.24 15.51
N LYS A 587 -37.33 45.70 14.63
CA LYS A 587 -38.00 46.98 14.75
C LYS A 587 -39.04 46.97 15.86
N ALA A 588 -39.84 45.91 15.95
CA ALA A 588 -40.89 45.79 16.99
C ALA A 588 -40.34 45.74 18.41
N SER A 589 -39.21 45.07 18.62
CA SER A 589 -38.53 44.96 19.92
C SER A 589 -37.60 46.14 20.25
N GLY A 590 -37.36 47.05 19.29
CA GLY A 590 -36.38 48.13 19.46
C GLY A 590 -34.94 47.65 19.70
N ASN A 591 -34.64 46.40 19.40
CA ASN A 591 -33.32 45.79 19.63
C ASN A 591 -32.51 45.67 18.31
N PRO A 592 -31.55 46.58 18.08
CA PRO A 592 -30.78 46.55 16.81
C PRO A 592 -29.93 45.32 16.65
N ASN A 593 -29.59 44.64 17.75
CA ASN A 593 -28.75 43.43 17.73
C ASN A 593 -29.54 42.11 17.71
N LEU A 594 -30.86 42.20 17.54
CA LEU A 594 -31.70 41.02 17.44
C LEU A 594 -31.29 40.18 16.21
N ARG A 595 -31.08 38.88 16.42
CA ARG A 595 -30.81 37.93 15.38
C ARG A 595 -31.74 36.73 15.48
N LEU A 596 -32.26 36.30 14.34
CA LEU A 596 -32.98 35.07 14.23
C LEU A 596 -31.92 33.95 13.97
N GLN A 597 -31.89 32.95 14.85
CA GLN A 597 -30.90 31.88 14.83
C GLN A 597 -31.61 30.52 14.75
N TYR A 598 -30.88 29.54 14.24
CA TYR A 598 -31.32 28.14 14.19
C TYR A 598 -30.46 27.28 15.12
N HIS A 599 -31.10 26.42 15.87
CA HIS A 599 -30.40 25.40 16.65
C HIS A 599 -31.02 24.04 16.42
N ARG A 600 -30.19 23.03 16.21
CA ARG A 600 -30.62 21.66 15.81
C ARG A 600 -31.70 21.07 16.74
N THR A 601 -31.60 21.31 18.04
CA THR A 601 -32.54 20.79 19.06
C THR A 601 -33.76 21.70 19.29
N PHE A 602 -33.59 23.02 19.14
CA PHE A 602 -34.60 24.00 19.56
C PHE A 602 -35.29 24.67 18.35
N GLY A 603 -34.83 24.43 17.14
CA GLY A 603 -35.34 25.06 15.93
C GLY A 603 -34.95 26.52 15.78
N TYR A 604 -35.81 27.30 15.09
CA TYR A 604 -35.59 28.74 14.92
C TYR A 604 -35.99 29.51 16.16
N PHE A 605 -35.18 30.48 16.57
CA PHE A 605 -35.44 31.34 17.74
C PHE A 605 -34.85 32.73 17.55
N LEU A 606 -35.43 33.69 18.28
CA LEU A 606 -34.93 35.04 18.43
C LEU A 606 -34.08 35.09 19.70
N ALA A 607 -32.80 35.42 19.57
CA ALA A 607 -31.88 35.55 20.72
C ALA A 607 -31.88 36.99 21.20
N VAL A 608 -32.18 37.18 22.51
CA VAL A 608 -32.19 38.48 23.19
C VAL A 608 -31.33 38.45 24.42
N SER A 609 -30.49 39.45 24.62
CA SER A 609 -29.71 39.55 25.85
C SER A 609 -30.65 39.68 27.08
N ARG A 610 -30.31 39.07 28.19
CA ARG A 610 -31.10 39.01 29.43
C ARG A 610 -31.53 40.42 29.94
N ALA A 611 -30.65 41.39 29.72
CA ALA A 611 -30.94 42.80 30.09
C ALA A 611 -32.10 43.42 29.31
N ARG A 612 -32.41 42.92 28.13
CA ARG A 612 -33.52 43.43 27.28
C ARG A 612 -34.70 42.45 27.19
N ALA A 613 -34.64 41.34 27.88
CA ALA A 613 -35.71 40.33 27.84
C ALA A 613 -37.05 40.78 28.43
N ALA A 614 -37.05 41.81 29.26
CA ALA A 614 -38.26 42.41 29.83
C ALA A 614 -39.00 43.39 28.86
N ALA A 615 -38.33 43.82 27.78
CA ALA A 615 -38.86 44.77 26.80
C ALA A 615 -39.26 44.11 25.51
N VAL A 616 -39.43 42.77 25.47
CA VAL A 616 -39.88 42.06 24.28
C VAL A 616 -41.39 42.18 24.08
N PRO A 617 -41.89 42.13 22.82
CA PRO A 617 -43.33 42.15 22.55
C PRO A 617 -44.09 41.00 23.23
N ASP A 618 -45.32 41.21 23.68
CA ASP A 618 -46.14 40.25 24.43
C ASP A 618 -46.48 38.98 23.64
N HIS A 619 -46.42 39.01 22.32
CA HIS A 619 -46.72 37.86 21.44
C HIS A 619 -45.54 36.90 21.33
N TRP A 620 -44.34 37.21 21.88
CA TRP A 620 -43.21 36.31 21.84
C TRP A 620 -43.33 35.25 22.94
N ILE A 621 -43.15 34.02 22.57
CA ILE A 621 -43.19 32.86 23.48
C ILE A 621 -41.76 32.53 23.88
N ARG A 622 -41.51 32.60 25.19
CA ARG A 622 -40.20 32.24 25.79
C ARG A 622 -39.97 30.73 25.66
N ARG A 623 -38.85 30.34 25.05
CA ARG A 623 -38.47 28.93 24.87
C ARG A 623 -37.43 28.47 25.87
N GLN A 624 -36.38 29.27 26.12
CA GLN A 624 -35.26 28.88 26.96
C GLN A 624 -34.62 30.15 27.56
N THR A 625 -34.19 30.02 28.82
CA THR A 625 -33.38 31.03 29.50
C THR A 625 -31.99 30.49 29.71
N LEU A 626 -30.97 31.18 29.18
CA LEU A 626 -29.57 30.91 29.40
C LEU A 626 -28.94 31.94 30.31
N ALA A 627 -27.68 31.75 30.69
CA ALA A 627 -26.98 32.65 31.61
C ALA A 627 -26.95 34.10 31.11
N ASN A 628 -26.72 34.33 29.81
CA ASN A 628 -26.52 35.67 29.24
C ASN A 628 -27.60 36.06 28.19
N GLU A 629 -28.43 35.13 27.73
CA GLU A 629 -29.46 35.36 26.71
C GLU A 629 -30.74 34.61 27.03
N GLU A 630 -31.82 35.10 26.48
CA GLU A 630 -33.13 34.45 26.47
C GLU A 630 -33.54 34.18 25.01
N ARG A 631 -34.15 33.01 24.78
CA ARG A 631 -34.58 32.56 23.47
C ARG A 631 -36.08 32.57 23.36
N PHE A 632 -36.57 33.27 22.35
CA PHE A 632 -37.98 33.46 22.08
C PHE A 632 -38.39 32.91 20.71
N VAL A 633 -39.63 32.55 20.56
CA VAL A 633 -40.22 32.15 19.25
C VAL A 633 -41.51 32.88 19.03
N THR A 634 -41.77 33.34 17.82
CA THR A 634 -43.07 33.91 17.49
C THR A 634 -44.03 32.81 17.00
N PRO A 635 -45.38 32.99 17.16
CA PRO A 635 -46.36 32.06 16.63
C PRO A 635 -46.20 31.78 15.11
N GLU A 636 -45.90 32.84 14.35
CA GLU A 636 -45.67 32.74 12.92
C GLU A 636 -44.40 31.91 12.59
N LEU A 637 -43.30 32.17 13.29
CA LEU A 637 -42.06 31.45 13.12
C LEU A 637 -42.25 29.95 13.42
N LYS A 638 -42.99 29.65 14.51
CA LYS A 638 -43.30 28.27 14.89
C LYS A 638 -44.19 27.58 13.84
N GLY A 639 -45.16 28.27 13.23
CA GLY A 639 -46.01 27.71 12.21
C GLY A 639 -45.29 27.42 10.91
N ARG A 640 -44.22 28.16 10.59
CA ARG A 640 -43.44 27.96 9.36
C ARG A 640 -42.25 27.02 9.53
N GLU A 641 -41.72 26.87 10.74
CA GLU A 641 -40.58 26.02 11.03
C GLU A 641 -40.74 24.60 10.46
N GLY A 642 -41.87 23.95 10.73
CA GLY A 642 -42.12 22.60 10.24
C GLY A 642 -42.10 22.51 8.70
N ARG A 643 -42.61 23.55 7.99
CA ARG A 643 -42.57 23.60 6.53
C ARG A 643 -41.16 23.78 5.98
N ILE A 644 -40.34 24.65 6.62
CA ILE A 644 -38.94 24.89 6.21
C ILE A 644 -38.13 23.61 6.39
N LEU A 645 -38.25 22.95 7.53
CA LEU A 645 -37.54 21.69 7.82
C LEU A 645 -37.96 20.59 6.86
N GLN A 646 -39.27 20.50 6.52
CA GLN A 646 -39.77 19.51 5.57
C GLN A 646 -39.27 19.77 4.14
N LEU A 647 -39.25 21.04 3.70
CA LEU A 647 -38.71 21.39 2.38
C LEU A 647 -37.23 21.09 2.29
N ARG A 648 -36.46 21.44 3.32
CA ARG A 648 -35.03 21.15 3.39
C ARG A 648 -34.75 19.63 3.37
N ALA A 649 -35.48 18.86 4.17
CA ALA A 649 -35.34 17.40 4.18
C ALA A 649 -35.67 16.80 2.80
N ARG A 650 -36.69 17.28 2.13
CA ARG A 650 -37.08 16.83 0.76
C ARG A 650 -36.01 17.21 -0.25
N ALA A 651 -35.45 18.42 -0.19
CA ALA A 651 -34.39 18.85 -1.09
C ALA A 651 -33.13 18.00 -0.90
N CYS A 652 -32.68 17.81 0.33
CA CYS A 652 -31.51 16.96 0.63
C CYS A 652 -31.73 15.50 0.20
N GLN A 653 -32.93 14.95 0.44
CA GLN A 653 -33.26 13.59 -0.01
C GLN A 653 -33.22 13.48 -1.53
N ARG A 654 -33.82 14.46 -2.25
CA ARG A 654 -33.78 14.47 -3.72
C ARG A 654 -32.37 14.58 -4.26
N GLU A 655 -31.55 15.44 -3.68
CA GLU A 655 -30.12 15.53 -4.05
C GLU A 655 -29.39 14.21 -3.83
N TYR A 656 -29.61 13.56 -2.69
CA TYR A 656 -29.02 12.26 -2.40
C TYR A 656 -29.45 11.18 -3.41
N ASP A 657 -30.73 11.13 -3.77
CA ASP A 657 -31.27 10.18 -4.75
C ASP A 657 -30.62 10.38 -6.13
N LEU A 658 -30.49 11.63 -6.57
CA LEU A 658 -29.83 12.00 -7.82
C LEU A 658 -28.35 11.68 -7.81
N PHE A 659 -27.68 11.97 -6.70
CA PHE A 659 -26.29 11.59 -6.50
C PHE A 659 -26.09 10.07 -6.55
N CYS A 660 -26.95 9.30 -5.91
CA CYS A 660 -26.89 7.83 -5.97
C CYS A 660 -27.10 7.31 -7.40
N ALA A 661 -27.97 7.94 -8.18
CA ALA A 661 -28.17 7.60 -9.59
C ALA A 661 -26.90 7.89 -10.42
N LEU A 662 -26.27 9.06 -10.24
CA LEU A 662 -25.00 9.41 -10.88
C LEU A 662 -23.88 8.43 -10.49
N ARG A 663 -23.74 8.14 -9.19
CA ARG A 663 -22.75 7.18 -8.68
C ARG A 663 -22.92 5.80 -9.32
N ARG A 664 -24.16 5.35 -9.53
CA ARG A 664 -24.46 4.09 -10.21
C ARG A 664 -23.99 4.12 -11.66
N VAL A 665 -24.26 5.19 -12.41
CA VAL A 665 -23.78 5.35 -13.81
C VAL A 665 -22.26 5.26 -13.87
N VAL A 666 -21.55 5.92 -12.94
CA VAL A 666 -20.08 5.83 -12.84
C VAL A 666 -19.65 4.40 -12.49
N GLY A 667 -20.36 3.74 -11.58
CA GLY A 667 -20.08 2.35 -11.19
C GLY A 667 -20.27 1.36 -12.34
N GLU A 668 -21.25 1.56 -13.20
CA GLU A 668 -21.47 0.74 -14.41
C GLU A 668 -20.31 0.88 -15.41
N ALA A 669 -19.66 2.04 -15.46
CA ALA A 669 -18.48 2.30 -16.28
C ALA A 669 -17.15 1.85 -15.64
N ALA A 670 -17.17 1.27 -14.43
CA ALA A 670 -15.96 0.93 -13.69
C ALA A 670 -14.98 0.04 -14.48
N GLY A 671 -15.47 -0.87 -15.32
CA GLY A 671 -14.64 -1.71 -16.18
C GLY A 671 -13.81 -0.91 -17.19
N ALA A 672 -14.44 0.05 -17.88
CA ALA A 672 -13.77 0.93 -18.84
C ALA A 672 -12.78 1.88 -18.13
N ILE A 673 -13.16 2.41 -16.97
CA ILE A 673 -12.28 3.27 -16.16
C ILE A 673 -11.02 2.50 -15.74
N ARG A 674 -11.16 1.26 -15.27
CA ARG A 674 -10.03 0.43 -14.86
C ARG A 674 -9.12 0.07 -16.03
N ALA A 675 -9.69 -0.24 -17.19
CA ALA A 675 -8.90 -0.50 -18.38
C ALA A 675 -8.03 0.71 -18.77
N ALA A 676 -8.57 1.92 -18.68
CA ALA A 676 -7.81 3.14 -18.87
C ALA A 676 -6.77 3.35 -17.77
N ALA A 677 -7.16 3.16 -16.51
CA ALA A 677 -6.30 3.31 -15.35
C ALA A 677 -5.08 2.39 -15.38
N ARG A 678 -5.24 1.12 -15.80
CA ARG A 678 -4.11 0.18 -15.98
C ARG A 678 -3.10 0.68 -17.01
N ARG A 679 -3.57 1.18 -18.16
CA ARG A 679 -2.66 1.75 -19.17
C ARG A 679 -1.95 3.00 -18.69
N VAL A 680 -2.63 3.82 -17.89
CA VAL A 680 -2.01 4.97 -17.22
C VAL A 680 -0.98 4.52 -16.18
N ALA A 681 -1.26 3.47 -15.42
CA ALA A 681 -0.33 2.89 -14.45
C ALA A 681 0.93 2.32 -15.12
N GLU A 682 0.78 1.63 -16.25
CA GLU A 682 1.88 1.13 -17.06
C GLU A 682 2.72 2.28 -17.64
N LEU A 683 2.07 3.32 -18.18
CA LEU A 683 2.76 4.53 -18.66
C LEU A 683 3.58 5.19 -17.55
N ASP A 684 3.01 5.32 -16.35
CA ASP A 684 3.67 5.95 -15.21
C ASP A 684 4.86 5.11 -14.72
N ALA A 685 4.73 3.77 -14.69
CA ALA A 685 5.83 2.85 -14.39
C ALA A 685 6.95 2.95 -15.42
N LEU A 686 6.63 2.95 -16.74
CA LEU A 686 7.61 3.14 -17.81
C LEU A 686 8.29 4.51 -17.75
N ALA A 687 7.53 5.57 -17.44
CA ALA A 687 8.09 6.91 -17.26
C ALA A 687 9.00 7.00 -16.03
N SER A 688 8.70 6.24 -14.96
CA SER A 688 9.57 6.10 -13.79
C SER A 688 10.89 5.44 -14.14
N LEU A 689 10.85 4.29 -14.83
CA LEU A 689 12.06 3.59 -15.29
C LEU A 689 12.89 4.45 -16.23
N ALA A 690 12.26 5.18 -17.16
CA ALA A 690 12.93 6.09 -18.07
C ALA A 690 13.57 7.30 -17.34
N GLU A 691 12.94 7.81 -16.30
CA GLU A 691 13.50 8.90 -15.48
C GLU A 691 14.74 8.43 -14.73
N VAL A 692 14.67 7.26 -14.08
CA VAL A 692 15.83 6.67 -13.39
C VAL A 692 16.95 6.38 -14.37
N ALA A 693 16.65 5.80 -15.53
CA ALA A 693 17.64 5.50 -16.55
C ALA A 693 18.35 6.75 -17.07
N ALA A 694 17.59 7.83 -17.37
CA ALA A 694 18.13 9.08 -17.87
C ALA A 694 18.95 9.84 -16.83
N THR A 695 18.57 9.80 -15.55
CA THR A 695 19.28 10.50 -14.48
C THR A 695 20.50 9.73 -13.99
N GLY A 696 20.44 8.39 -13.95
CA GLY A 696 21.50 7.51 -13.49
C GLY A 696 22.52 7.13 -14.58
N GLY A 697 22.33 7.55 -15.84
CA GLY A 697 23.20 7.18 -16.94
C GLY A 697 23.23 5.67 -17.17
N TYR A 698 22.04 5.05 -17.17
CA TYR A 698 21.89 3.60 -17.39
C TYR A 698 21.97 3.25 -18.88
N CYS A 699 22.34 2.02 -19.19
CA CYS A 699 22.33 1.50 -20.54
C CYS A 699 21.14 0.58 -20.79
N ARG A 700 20.69 0.48 -22.04
CA ARG A 700 19.75 -0.53 -22.51
C ARG A 700 20.49 -1.86 -22.65
N PRO A 701 20.15 -2.91 -21.86
CA PRO A 701 20.75 -4.23 -22.06
C PRO A 701 20.21 -4.89 -23.33
N GLU A 702 21.09 -5.56 -24.07
CA GLU A 702 20.70 -6.47 -25.15
C GLU A 702 20.22 -7.78 -24.52
N LEU A 703 19.04 -8.24 -24.89
CA LEU A 703 18.42 -9.45 -24.35
C LEU A 703 18.30 -10.54 -25.40
N SER A 704 18.53 -11.79 -25.00
CA SER A 704 18.43 -12.95 -25.86
C SER A 704 17.82 -14.15 -25.10
N GLU A 705 17.43 -15.18 -25.84
CA GLU A 705 17.06 -16.49 -25.25
C GLU A 705 18.30 -17.35 -24.89
N GLY A 706 19.48 -16.82 -25.14
CA GLY A 706 20.76 -17.43 -24.81
C GLY A 706 21.02 -17.54 -23.31
N ARG A 707 22.26 -17.91 -22.97
CA ARG A 707 22.72 -18.06 -21.58
C ARG A 707 23.72 -17.01 -21.17
N GLU A 708 24.18 -16.17 -22.09
CA GLU A 708 25.20 -15.17 -21.83
C GLU A 708 24.78 -14.20 -20.74
N LEU A 709 25.70 -13.86 -19.84
CA LEU A 709 25.57 -12.81 -18.85
C LEU A 709 26.85 -11.97 -18.89
N VAL A 710 26.83 -10.92 -19.69
CA VAL A 710 27.93 -10.00 -19.90
C VAL A 710 27.51 -8.62 -19.45
N ILE A 711 28.16 -8.08 -18.47
CA ILE A 711 27.92 -6.73 -17.94
C ILE A 711 29.28 -6.02 -17.88
N GLU A 712 29.38 -4.86 -18.50
CA GLU A 712 30.58 -4.01 -18.43
C GLU A 712 30.31 -2.80 -17.54
N ALA A 713 31.24 -2.54 -16.64
CA ALA A 713 31.17 -1.45 -15.69
C ALA A 713 29.82 -1.37 -14.95
N GLY A 714 29.32 -2.54 -14.46
CA GLY A 714 28.08 -2.63 -13.71
C GLY A 714 28.18 -1.96 -12.35
N ARG A 715 27.09 -1.29 -11.92
CA ARG A 715 26.98 -0.61 -10.62
C ARG A 715 25.76 -1.13 -9.86
N HIS A 716 25.78 -1.04 -8.54
CA HIS A 716 24.66 -1.48 -7.71
C HIS A 716 23.58 -0.39 -7.68
N PRO A 717 22.34 -0.65 -8.17
CA PRO A 717 21.33 0.37 -8.38
C PRO A 717 20.87 1.10 -7.11
N VAL A 718 21.00 0.46 -5.95
CA VAL A 718 20.60 1.02 -4.66
C VAL A 718 21.80 1.70 -4.01
N VAL A 719 22.93 1.00 -3.91
CA VAL A 719 24.11 1.52 -3.19
C VAL A 719 24.66 2.78 -3.86
N GLU A 720 24.65 2.86 -5.20
CA GLU A 720 25.10 4.07 -5.91
C GLU A 720 24.27 5.31 -5.58
N GLN A 721 22.97 5.13 -5.26
CA GLN A 721 22.09 6.24 -4.88
C GLN A 721 22.18 6.60 -3.39
N LEU A 722 22.68 5.69 -2.54
CA LEU A 722 22.93 5.95 -1.12
C LEU A 722 24.29 6.63 -0.88
N LEU A 723 25.23 6.44 -1.80
CA LEU A 723 26.56 7.07 -1.71
C LEU A 723 26.46 8.53 -2.17
N VAL A 724 26.49 9.47 -1.20
CA VAL A 724 26.36 10.91 -1.49
C VAL A 724 27.71 11.55 -1.80
N GLU A 725 28.78 11.10 -1.12
CA GLU A 725 30.12 11.75 -1.16
C GLU A 725 31.12 10.98 -2.02
N THR A 726 30.87 9.71 -2.29
CA THR A 726 31.81 8.85 -3.05
C THR A 726 31.12 8.20 -4.23
N SER A 727 31.87 7.93 -5.30
CA SER A 727 31.34 7.20 -6.44
C SER A 727 31.43 5.71 -6.21
N PHE A 728 30.41 4.96 -6.68
CA PHE A 728 30.40 3.51 -6.66
C PHE A 728 31.48 2.94 -7.63
N THR A 729 32.27 1.97 -7.17
CA THR A 729 33.26 1.29 -8.03
C THR A 729 32.55 0.31 -8.96
N ALA A 730 32.58 0.60 -10.25
CA ALA A 730 31.95 -0.24 -11.27
C ALA A 730 32.77 -1.52 -11.53
N ASN A 731 32.11 -2.65 -11.75
CA ASN A 731 32.73 -3.95 -11.98
C ASN A 731 32.14 -4.66 -13.21
N ASP A 732 32.97 -5.43 -13.88
CA ASP A 732 32.60 -6.27 -15.02
C ASP A 732 32.16 -7.65 -14.53
N LEU A 733 31.24 -8.29 -15.30
CA LEU A 733 30.81 -9.67 -15.09
C LEU A 733 30.66 -10.39 -16.42
N HIS A 734 31.28 -11.55 -16.57
CA HIS A 734 31.21 -12.39 -17.75
C HIS A 734 30.97 -13.85 -17.36
N LEU A 735 29.76 -14.35 -17.67
CA LEU A 735 29.38 -15.75 -17.48
C LEU A 735 28.76 -16.32 -18.74
N ALA A 736 29.03 -17.58 -19.03
CA ALA A 736 28.43 -18.38 -20.11
C ALA A 736 28.45 -17.68 -21.49
N ALA A 737 29.43 -16.83 -21.75
CA ALA A 737 29.50 -16.02 -22.97
C ALA A 737 30.75 -16.36 -23.80
N PRO A 738 30.70 -16.27 -25.12
CA PRO A 738 31.90 -16.39 -25.97
C PRO A 738 32.81 -15.17 -25.72
N GLY A 739 34.07 -15.45 -25.40
CA GLY A 739 35.11 -14.45 -25.24
C GLY A 739 35.57 -13.86 -26.58
N PRO A 740 36.19 -12.67 -26.58
CA PRO A 740 36.68 -12.01 -27.81
C PRO A 740 37.79 -12.78 -28.51
N ASP A 741 38.48 -13.66 -27.80
CA ASP A 741 39.56 -14.55 -28.29
C ASP A 741 39.09 -15.94 -28.66
N GLY A 742 37.78 -16.21 -28.70
CA GLY A 742 37.20 -17.54 -28.96
C GLY A 742 37.16 -18.46 -27.75
N SER A 743 37.66 -18.01 -26.57
CA SER A 743 37.47 -18.70 -25.30
C SER A 743 36.01 -18.55 -24.82
N GLN A 744 35.52 -19.53 -24.07
CA GLN A 744 34.21 -19.44 -23.46
C GLN A 744 34.38 -18.86 -22.01
N ALA A 745 33.58 -17.86 -21.65
CA ALA A 745 33.51 -17.43 -20.26
C ALA A 745 32.92 -18.56 -19.40
N PRO A 746 33.34 -18.66 -18.14
CA PRO A 746 32.92 -19.74 -17.25
C PRO A 746 31.42 -19.68 -16.98
N ASP A 747 30.80 -20.82 -16.71
CA ASP A 747 29.44 -20.91 -16.18
C ASP A 747 29.43 -20.60 -14.67
N LEU A 748 30.48 -21.01 -13.96
CA LEU A 748 30.67 -20.78 -12.54
C LEU A 748 31.90 -19.92 -12.28
N LEU A 749 31.72 -18.82 -11.55
CA LEU A 749 32.78 -17.92 -11.12
C LEU A 749 33.01 -18.04 -9.61
N VAL A 750 34.18 -18.58 -9.21
CA VAL A 750 34.62 -18.59 -7.80
C VAL A 750 35.16 -17.21 -7.49
N LEU A 751 34.49 -16.49 -6.56
CA LEU A 751 34.87 -15.14 -6.15
C LEU A 751 35.50 -15.17 -4.77
N THR A 752 36.79 -14.90 -4.70
CA THR A 752 37.57 -14.87 -3.46
C THR A 752 37.91 -13.44 -3.04
N GLY A 753 38.18 -13.21 -1.79
CA GLY A 753 38.57 -11.92 -1.22
C GLY A 753 38.21 -11.79 0.26
N PRO A 754 38.76 -10.79 0.94
CA PRO A 754 38.52 -10.57 2.36
C PRO A 754 37.06 -10.19 2.67
N ASN A 755 36.68 -10.32 3.93
CA ASN A 755 35.41 -9.80 4.42
C ASN A 755 35.45 -8.28 4.35
N ALA A 756 34.27 -7.66 4.13
CA ALA A 756 34.10 -6.24 3.87
C ALA A 756 34.66 -5.71 2.51
N SER A 757 35.23 -6.59 1.66
CA SER A 757 35.72 -6.16 0.33
C SER A 757 34.65 -5.86 -0.70
N GLY A 758 33.37 -6.23 -0.43
CA GLY A 758 32.24 -5.97 -1.33
C GLY A 758 31.77 -7.21 -2.10
N LYS A 759 32.20 -8.45 -1.76
CA LYS A 759 31.74 -9.69 -2.43
C LYS A 759 30.20 -9.80 -2.47
N SER A 760 29.55 -9.69 -1.32
CA SER A 760 28.07 -9.80 -1.22
C SER A 760 27.35 -8.66 -1.96
N CYS A 761 27.95 -7.47 -2.02
CA CYS A 761 27.42 -6.36 -2.83
C CYS A 761 27.47 -6.68 -4.33
N TYR A 762 28.58 -7.26 -4.80
CA TYR A 762 28.73 -7.67 -6.19
C TYR A 762 27.77 -8.80 -6.59
N LEU A 763 27.55 -9.78 -5.69
CA LEU A 763 26.53 -10.83 -5.88
C LEU A 763 25.14 -10.23 -6.04
N ARG A 764 24.71 -9.40 -5.09
CA ARG A 764 23.40 -8.74 -5.11
C ARG A 764 23.24 -7.87 -6.35
N GLN A 765 24.25 -7.08 -6.70
CA GLN A 765 24.30 -6.29 -7.93
C GLN A 765 23.97 -7.14 -9.15
N SER A 766 24.62 -8.28 -9.31
CA SER A 766 24.43 -9.17 -10.47
C SER A 766 22.98 -9.67 -10.57
N GLY A 767 22.39 -10.09 -9.46
CA GLY A 767 21.00 -10.51 -9.40
C GLY A 767 20.02 -9.37 -9.69
N LEU A 768 20.27 -8.18 -9.13
CA LEU A 768 19.43 -7.00 -9.35
C LEU A 768 19.48 -6.53 -10.81
N LEU A 769 20.65 -6.53 -11.44
CA LEU A 769 20.79 -6.12 -12.85
C LEU A 769 20.06 -7.08 -13.80
N GLN A 770 20.12 -8.40 -13.54
CA GLN A 770 19.35 -9.40 -14.28
C GLN A 770 17.83 -9.17 -14.10
N LEU A 771 17.38 -8.94 -12.87
CA LEU A 771 15.97 -8.67 -12.55
C LEU A 771 15.49 -7.38 -13.22
N MET A 772 16.26 -6.29 -13.13
CA MET A 772 15.94 -5.01 -13.77
C MET A 772 15.79 -5.17 -15.28
N ALA A 773 16.66 -5.93 -15.93
CA ALA A 773 16.54 -6.23 -17.35
C ALA A 773 15.23 -6.94 -17.68
N GLN A 774 14.80 -7.91 -16.85
CA GLN A 774 13.58 -8.69 -17.07
C GLN A 774 12.27 -7.98 -16.66
N ILE A 775 12.32 -6.86 -15.99
CA ILE A 775 11.15 -5.98 -15.87
C ILE A 775 11.03 -4.97 -17.03
N GLY A 776 11.99 -4.99 -17.98
CA GLY A 776 12.06 -4.06 -19.10
C GLY A 776 12.79 -2.75 -18.81
N SER A 777 13.51 -2.67 -17.67
CA SER A 777 14.31 -1.50 -17.29
C SER A 777 15.65 -1.46 -18.01
N TRP A 778 16.20 -0.25 -18.15
CA TRP A 778 17.62 -0.06 -18.35
C TRP A 778 18.36 -0.32 -17.05
N ILE A 779 19.67 -0.63 -17.13
CA ILE A 779 20.49 -1.03 -16.00
C ILE A 779 21.72 -0.11 -15.82
N PRO A 780 22.20 0.07 -14.58
CA PRO A 780 23.40 0.86 -14.29
C PRO A 780 24.68 0.14 -14.72
N ALA A 781 24.96 0.18 -16.01
CA ALA A 781 26.16 -0.38 -16.62
C ALA A 781 26.58 0.46 -17.84
N ARG A 782 27.78 0.21 -18.36
CA ARG A 782 28.24 0.82 -19.64
C ARG A 782 27.59 0.11 -20.82
N SER A 783 27.61 -1.19 -20.81
CA SER A 783 26.93 -2.06 -21.76
C SER A 783 26.58 -3.40 -21.11
N ALA A 784 25.59 -4.11 -21.65
CA ALA A 784 25.25 -5.44 -21.19
C ALA A 784 24.59 -6.28 -22.27
N ARG A 785 24.87 -7.59 -22.26
CA ARG A 785 24.18 -8.65 -23.02
C ARG A 785 23.77 -9.74 -22.06
N LEU A 786 22.45 -9.99 -21.97
CA LEU A 786 21.87 -10.86 -20.96
C LEU A 786 20.94 -11.88 -21.58
N GLY A 787 21.20 -13.16 -21.34
CA GLY A 787 20.25 -14.23 -21.59
C GLY A 787 19.16 -14.25 -20.53
N ILE A 788 17.92 -14.49 -20.92
CA ILE A 788 16.76 -14.55 -20.00
C ILE A 788 16.97 -15.65 -18.96
N ALA A 789 16.83 -15.29 -17.69
CA ALA A 789 16.82 -16.24 -16.58
C ALA A 789 15.40 -16.74 -16.31
N ASP A 790 15.27 -18.04 -16.03
CA ASP A 790 14.04 -18.65 -15.54
C ASP A 790 13.87 -18.52 -14.04
N ARG A 791 15.01 -18.52 -13.30
CA ARG A 791 15.06 -18.40 -11.85
C ARG A 791 16.29 -17.62 -11.41
N ILE A 792 16.18 -16.91 -10.31
CA ILE A 792 17.31 -16.36 -9.58
C ILE A 792 17.26 -16.96 -8.18
N PHE A 793 18.36 -17.55 -7.76
CA PHE A 793 18.55 -18.07 -6.41
C PHE A 793 19.65 -17.29 -5.72
N THR A 794 19.42 -16.96 -4.45
CA THR A 794 20.43 -16.33 -3.64
C THR A 794 20.55 -17.05 -2.30
N ARG A 795 21.79 -17.33 -1.91
CA ARG A 795 22.15 -17.73 -0.56
C ARG A 795 23.18 -16.72 -0.06
N VAL A 796 22.73 -15.70 0.67
CA VAL A 796 23.56 -14.59 1.15
C VAL A 796 23.29 -14.36 2.64
N GLY A 797 24.33 -14.50 3.48
CA GLY A 797 24.24 -14.25 4.91
C GLY A 797 23.54 -15.37 5.70
N ALA A 798 23.90 -15.54 6.97
CA ALA A 798 23.18 -16.40 7.91
C ALA A 798 22.15 -15.54 8.66
N VAL A 799 20.88 -15.91 8.59
CA VAL A 799 19.84 -15.38 9.46
C VAL A 799 19.57 -16.45 10.51
N ASP A 800 19.82 -16.14 11.78
CA ASP A 800 19.43 -17.01 12.88
C ASP A 800 17.90 -16.99 12.99
N ASP A 801 17.27 -18.10 12.66
CA ASP A 801 15.85 -18.29 12.91
C ASP A 801 15.67 -19.00 14.27
N LEU A 802 15.74 -18.22 15.31
CA LEU A 802 15.51 -18.70 16.68
C LEU A 802 14.08 -19.20 16.91
N ALA A 803 13.13 -18.75 16.11
CA ALA A 803 11.72 -19.11 16.25
C ALA A 803 11.46 -20.55 15.77
N SER A 804 12.13 -21.00 14.70
CA SER A 804 11.96 -22.37 14.17
C SER A 804 12.78 -23.43 14.97
N GLY A 805 13.68 -23.01 15.86
CA GLY A 805 14.57 -23.91 16.59
C GLY A 805 15.57 -24.67 15.72
N GLN A 806 15.71 -24.30 14.43
CA GLN A 806 16.64 -24.92 13.51
C GLN A 806 18.01 -24.26 13.63
N SER A 807 19.06 -25.09 13.55
CA SER A 807 20.42 -24.57 13.49
C SER A 807 20.64 -23.82 12.17
N THR A 808 21.40 -22.71 12.20
CA THR A 808 21.79 -21.92 11.01
C THR A 808 22.36 -22.81 9.90
N PHE A 809 23.11 -23.86 10.25
CA PHE A 809 23.62 -24.83 9.28
C PHE A 809 22.51 -25.64 8.59
N MET A 810 21.47 -26.08 9.33
CA MET A 810 20.35 -26.81 8.73
C MET A 810 19.53 -25.94 7.79
N VAL A 811 19.31 -24.69 8.14
CA VAL A 811 18.66 -23.72 7.25
C VAL A 811 19.47 -23.52 5.98
N GLU A 812 20.79 -23.33 6.12
CA GLU A 812 21.71 -23.22 4.99
C GLU A 812 21.67 -24.44 4.06
N MET A 813 21.66 -25.65 4.63
CA MET A 813 21.61 -26.89 3.86
C MET A 813 20.25 -27.07 3.18
N ALA A 814 19.15 -26.70 3.81
CA ALA A 814 17.83 -26.75 3.21
C ALA A 814 17.69 -25.76 2.03
N GLU A 815 18.21 -24.53 2.15
CA GLU A 815 18.26 -23.55 1.06
C GLU A 815 19.16 -24.05 -0.08
N THR A 816 20.32 -24.60 0.22
CA THR A 816 21.22 -25.18 -0.80
C THR A 816 20.57 -26.36 -1.52
N ALA A 817 19.88 -27.26 -0.80
CA ALA A 817 19.14 -28.36 -1.39
C ALA A 817 18.03 -27.86 -2.32
N ASN A 818 17.28 -26.82 -1.92
CA ASN A 818 16.27 -26.18 -2.77
C ASN A 818 16.89 -25.68 -4.08
N ILE A 819 18.05 -25.03 -4.02
CA ILE A 819 18.77 -24.55 -5.19
C ILE A 819 19.15 -25.74 -6.10
N LEU A 820 19.81 -26.76 -5.55
CA LEU A 820 20.28 -27.92 -6.32
C LEU A 820 19.15 -28.73 -7.00
N HIS A 821 17.98 -28.81 -6.37
CA HIS A 821 16.82 -29.51 -6.93
C HIS A 821 16.08 -28.73 -8.01
N HIS A 822 16.15 -27.41 -8.01
CA HIS A 822 15.30 -26.59 -8.87
C HIS A 822 16.07 -25.70 -9.85
N ALA A 823 17.38 -25.58 -9.73
CA ALA A 823 18.19 -24.84 -10.69
C ALA A 823 18.22 -25.53 -12.06
N SER A 824 18.26 -24.72 -13.10
CA SER A 824 18.37 -25.12 -14.49
C SER A 824 19.59 -24.45 -15.15
N PRO A 825 20.00 -24.86 -16.37
CA PRO A 825 21.07 -24.16 -17.09
C PRO A 825 20.77 -22.66 -17.35
N ARG A 826 19.50 -22.24 -17.31
CA ARG A 826 19.08 -20.84 -17.49
C ARG A 826 18.99 -20.07 -16.16
N SER A 827 19.14 -20.76 -15.04
CA SER A 827 19.08 -20.12 -13.73
C SER A 827 20.34 -19.30 -13.43
N LEU A 828 20.17 -18.24 -12.62
CA LEU A 828 21.26 -17.48 -12.02
C LEU A 828 21.34 -17.81 -10.54
N VAL A 829 22.48 -18.36 -10.12
CA VAL A 829 22.70 -18.81 -8.75
C VAL A 829 23.78 -17.94 -8.08
N LEU A 830 23.46 -17.36 -6.94
CA LEU A 830 24.32 -16.43 -6.20
C LEU A 830 24.55 -16.97 -4.78
N LEU A 831 25.73 -17.51 -4.56
CA LEU A 831 26.11 -18.17 -3.31
C LEU A 831 27.15 -17.35 -2.56
N ASP A 832 26.91 -17.10 -1.29
CA ASP A 832 27.83 -16.39 -0.41
C ASP A 832 28.16 -17.26 0.79
N GLU A 833 29.42 -17.74 0.82
CA GLU A 833 30.04 -18.38 1.95
C GLU A 833 29.34 -19.65 2.49
N ILE A 834 29.10 -20.63 1.62
CA ILE A 834 28.53 -21.93 2.01
C ILE A 834 29.51 -22.73 2.86
N GLY A 835 28.98 -23.44 3.88
CA GLY A 835 29.72 -24.32 4.75
C GLY A 835 30.28 -23.67 6.02
N ARG A 836 29.81 -22.48 6.41
CA ARG A 836 30.27 -21.78 7.63
C ARG A 836 29.80 -22.40 8.95
N GLY A 837 28.67 -23.07 8.96
CA GLY A 837 27.98 -23.56 10.15
C GLY A 837 28.52 -24.89 10.72
N THR A 838 29.59 -25.43 10.16
CA THR A 838 30.16 -26.75 10.54
C THR A 838 31.70 -26.72 10.66
N ALA A 839 32.31 -27.86 10.89
CA ALA A 839 33.78 -27.98 10.92
C ALA A 839 34.39 -27.58 9.57
N THR A 840 35.55 -26.92 9.58
CA THR A 840 36.17 -26.31 8.39
C THR A 840 36.30 -27.27 7.20
N PHE A 841 36.74 -28.51 7.45
CA PHE A 841 36.91 -29.51 6.38
C PHE A 841 35.59 -30.06 5.86
N ASP A 842 34.56 -30.22 6.70
CA ASP A 842 33.22 -30.60 6.27
C ASP A 842 32.61 -29.48 5.43
N GLY A 843 32.74 -28.23 5.89
CA GLY A 843 32.26 -27.07 5.15
C GLY A 843 32.90 -26.90 3.79
N LEU A 844 34.23 -27.04 3.70
CA LEU A 844 34.98 -27.02 2.44
C LEU A 844 34.52 -28.14 1.51
N SER A 845 34.36 -29.37 2.03
CA SER A 845 33.97 -30.53 1.21
C SER A 845 32.57 -30.36 0.63
N ILE A 846 31.64 -29.83 1.42
CA ILE A 846 30.28 -29.51 0.95
C ILE A 846 30.31 -28.40 -0.10
N ALA A 847 31.04 -27.31 0.17
CA ALA A 847 31.16 -26.17 -0.75
C ALA A 847 31.77 -26.61 -2.09
N TRP A 848 32.76 -27.46 -2.06
CA TRP A 848 33.39 -28.06 -3.24
C TRP A 848 32.39 -28.89 -4.06
N ALA A 849 31.74 -29.85 -3.41
CA ALA A 849 30.77 -30.73 -4.07
C ALA A 849 29.55 -29.95 -4.66
N VAL A 850 29.08 -28.90 -3.96
CA VAL A 850 28.02 -28.02 -4.46
C VAL A 850 28.48 -27.25 -5.68
N ALA A 851 29.68 -26.68 -5.68
CA ALA A 851 30.23 -25.94 -6.81
C ALA A 851 30.44 -26.84 -8.03
N GLU A 852 31.00 -28.03 -7.83
CA GLU A 852 31.19 -29.05 -8.88
C GLU A 852 29.85 -29.49 -9.46
N HIS A 853 28.84 -29.79 -8.62
CA HIS A 853 27.51 -30.18 -9.07
C HIS A 853 26.79 -29.09 -9.89
N LEU A 854 26.89 -27.83 -9.46
CA LEU A 854 26.34 -26.68 -10.17
C LEU A 854 27.01 -26.46 -11.53
N ALA A 855 28.32 -26.65 -11.62
CA ALA A 855 29.10 -26.47 -12.85
C ALA A 855 28.94 -27.63 -13.82
N ASP A 856 29.09 -28.87 -13.36
CA ASP A 856 29.16 -30.07 -14.23
C ASP A 856 27.78 -30.66 -14.50
N SER A 857 26.96 -30.87 -13.47
CA SER A 857 25.69 -31.57 -13.59
C SER A 857 24.53 -30.66 -14.02
N ILE A 858 24.44 -29.46 -13.44
CA ILE A 858 23.34 -28.51 -13.72
C ILE A 858 23.73 -27.55 -14.85
N GLY A 859 24.95 -27.07 -14.88
CA GLY A 859 25.44 -26.06 -15.80
C GLY A 859 24.78 -24.69 -15.57
N ALA A 860 24.41 -24.32 -14.33
CA ALA A 860 23.78 -23.06 -14.01
C ALA A 860 24.81 -21.91 -14.00
N ARG A 861 24.35 -20.69 -14.41
CA ARG A 861 25.19 -19.48 -14.26
C ARG A 861 25.34 -19.17 -12.78
N THR A 862 26.55 -19.30 -12.27
CA THR A 862 26.79 -19.25 -10.83
C THR A 862 27.90 -18.26 -10.47
N ILE A 863 27.67 -17.43 -9.43
CA ILE A 863 28.73 -16.69 -8.75
C ILE A 863 28.81 -17.25 -7.34
N PHE A 864 29.96 -17.83 -7.01
CA PHE A 864 30.22 -18.49 -5.76
C PHE A 864 31.25 -17.66 -4.96
N ALA A 865 30.78 -16.77 -4.08
CA ALA A 865 31.68 -16.04 -3.19
C ALA A 865 32.09 -16.93 -1.99
N THR A 866 33.36 -16.99 -1.71
CA THR A 866 33.87 -17.84 -0.66
C THR A 866 35.13 -17.25 -0.02
N HIS A 867 35.44 -17.73 1.19
CA HIS A 867 36.71 -17.53 1.86
C HIS A 867 37.63 -18.77 1.79
N TYR A 868 37.11 -19.87 1.22
CA TYR A 868 37.92 -21.08 0.96
C TYR A 868 38.73 -20.87 -0.32
N HIS A 869 40.04 -20.64 -0.18
CA HIS A 869 40.94 -20.42 -1.30
C HIS A 869 41.20 -21.70 -2.10
N GLU A 870 40.98 -22.84 -1.49
CA GLU A 870 41.09 -24.18 -2.08
C GLU A 870 40.10 -24.36 -3.25
N LEU A 871 38.94 -23.70 -3.22
CA LEU A 871 37.99 -23.74 -4.34
C LEU A 871 38.53 -23.13 -5.63
N ASN A 872 39.61 -22.36 -5.58
CA ASN A 872 40.27 -21.88 -6.81
C ASN A 872 40.84 -23.01 -7.66
N GLU A 873 41.14 -24.17 -7.10
CA GLU A 873 41.65 -25.34 -7.82
C GLU A 873 40.56 -25.93 -8.77
N LEU A 874 39.29 -25.69 -8.52
CA LEU A 874 38.20 -26.12 -9.42
C LEU A 874 38.36 -25.56 -10.84
N ALA A 875 38.91 -24.38 -11.00
CA ALA A 875 39.16 -23.80 -12.31
C ALA A 875 40.26 -24.51 -13.12
N GLU A 876 41.12 -25.27 -12.44
CA GLU A 876 42.12 -26.14 -13.10
C GLU A 876 41.53 -27.48 -13.48
N LEU A 877 40.48 -27.91 -12.77
CA LEU A 877 39.85 -29.24 -12.98
C LEU A 877 38.67 -29.16 -13.95
N LEU A 878 37.92 -28.08 -13.96
CA LEU A 878 36.71 -27.92 -14.76
C LEU A 878 36.83 -26.71 -15.70
N PRO A 879 36.70 -26.91 -17.04
CA PRO A 879 36.96 -25.86 -18.01
C PRO A 879 35.89 -24.74 -18.01
N ASN A 880 34.72 -25.00 -17.42
CA ASN A 880 33.63 -24.06 -17.28
C ASN A 880 33.59 -23.35 -15.91
N VAL A 881 34.66 -23.50 -15.10
CA VAL A 881 34.85 -22.78 -13.86
C VAL A 881 35.93 -21.72 -14.04
N GLY A 882 35.74 -20.54 -13.49
CA GLY A 882 36.72 -19.45 -13.52
C GLY A 882 36.91 -18.84 -12.15
N ASN A 883 38.07 -18.23 -11.94
CA ASN A 883 38.40 -17.55 -10.68
C ASN A 883 38.36 -16.04 -10.84
N ALA A 884 37.85 -15.38 -9.81
CA ALA A 884 37.94 -13.93 -9.64
C ALA A 884 38.31 -13.58 -8.18
N GLN A 885 38.87 -12.41 -8.02
CA GLN A 885 39.21 -11.87 -6.71
C GLN A 885 38.84 -10.41 -6.58
N VAL A 886 38.52 -10.01 -5.36
CA VAL A 886 38.34 -8.59 -5.06
C VAL A 886 39.70 -8.02 -4.64
N LEU A 887 40.16 -6.98 -5.36
CA LEU A 887 41.49 -6.40 -5.11
C LEU A 887 41.52 -5.61 -3.82
N VAL A 888 42.67 -5.79 -3.15
CA VAL A 888 43.04 -5.07 -1.94
C VAL A 888 44.43 -4.50 -2.16
N GLU A 889 44.68 -3.28 -1.74
CA GLU A 889 45.97 -2.62 -1.79
C GLU A 889 46.54 -2.49 -0.37
N GLU A 890 47.75 -2.97 -0.18
CA GLU A 890 48.49 -2.84 1.07
C GLU A 890 49.41 -1.61 0.97
N THR A 891 49.07 -0.56 1.70
CA THR A 891 49.85 0.68 1.73
C THR A 891 50.52 0.82 3.10
N GLY A 892 51.72 0.23 3.24
CA GLY A 892 52.43 0.16 4.52
C GLY A 892 51.71 -0.70 5.56
N GLU A 893 51.18 -0.09 6.62
CA GLU A 893 50.36 -0.78 7.63
C GLU A 893 48.86 -0.75 7.34
N ASP A 894 48.43 0.02 6.36
CA ASP A 894 47.01 0.19 6.03
C ASP A 894 46.58 -0.73 4.88
N LEU A 895 45.31 -1.21 5.00
CA LEU A 895 44.63 -2.03 4.00
C LEU A 895 43.51 -1.21 3.35
N VAL A 896 43.64 -1.00 2.06
CA VAL A 896 42.62 -0.27 1.30
C VAL A 896 41.85 -1.25 0.44
N PHE A 897 40.51 -1.32 0.65
CA PHE A 897 39.65 -2.12 -0.18
C PHE A 897 39.31 -1.32 -1.45
N LEU A 898 39.79 -1.81 -2.61
CA LEU A 898 39.53 -1.16 -3.90
C LEU A 898 38.12 -1.45 -4.44
N HIS A 899 37.41 -2.43 -3.88
CA HIS A 899 36.09 -2.89 -4.33
C HIS A 899 36.07 -3.27 -5.82
N ARG A 900 37.23 -3.60 -6.39
CA ARG A 900 37.41 -3.96 -7.78
C ARG A 900 37.60 -5.45 -7.97
N VAL A 901 36.74 -6.06 -8.79
CA VAL A 901 36.78 -7.48 -9.14
C VAL A 901 37.70 -7.66 -10.34
N CYS A 902 38.66 -8.61 -10.24
CA CYS A 902 39.56 -8.97 -11.33
C CYS A 902 39.65 -10.47 -11.48
N ARG A 903 39.99 -10.94 -12.68
CA ARG A 903 40.26 -12.37 -12.93
C ARG A 903 41.46 -12.85 -12.11
N GLY A 904 41.36 -14.10 -11.66
CA GLY A 904 42.41 -14.76 -10.83
C GLY A 904 41.90 -15.02 -9.43
N GLY A 905 42.47 -16.01 -8.73
CA GLY A 905 42.14 -16.34 -7.35
C GLY A 905 43.00 -15.58 -6.35
N ALA A 906 42.44 -15.16 -5.23
CA ALA A 906 43.23 -14.62 -4.10
C ALA A 906 44.04 -15.74 -3.47
N SER A 907 45.34 -15.51 -3.30
CA SER A 907 46.25 -16.44 -2.70
C SER A 907 46.43 -16.27 -1.18
N ARG A 908 45.79 -15.23 -0.61
CA ARG A 908 46.02 -14.82 0.79
C ARG A 908 44.75 -14.40 1.49
N SER A 909 44.64 -14.77 2.76
CA SER A 909 43.56 -14.37 3.65
C SER A 909 43.89 -13.06 4.38
N TYR A 910 42.94 -12.11 4.48
CA TYR A 910 43.14 -10.84 5.17
C TYR A 910 42.29 -10.71 6.44
N GLY A 911 41.81 -11.81 7.01
CA GLY A 911 40.96 -11.80 8.21
C GLY A 911 41.64 -11.16 9.45
N ILE A 912 42.93 -11.37 9.64
CA ILE A 912 43.68 -10.78 10.75
C ILE A 912 43.83 -9.25 10.55
N GLU A 913 44.06 -8.81 9.32
CA GLU A 913 44.12 -7.37 8.99
C GLU A 913 42.76 -6.67 9.16
N ALA A 914 41.68 -7.32 8.76
CA ALA A 914 40.33 -6.85 9.00
C ALA A 914 40.04 -6.73 10.52
N ALA A 915 40.47 -7.69 11.33
CA ALA A 915 40.36 -7.64 12.79
C ALA A 915 41.12 -6.43 13.37
N ARG A 916 42.32 -6.14 12.82
CA ARG A 916 43.11 -4.94 13.20
C ARG A 916 42.38 -3.66 12.91
N LEU A 917 41.84 -3.54 11.71
CA LEU A 917 41.04 -2.35 11.29
C LEU A 917 39.78 -2.18 12.13
N ALA A 918 39.17 -3.29 12.58
CA ALA A 918 38.02 -3.28 13.48
C ALA A 918 38.34 -2.88 14.92
N GLY A 919 39.64 -2.63 15.26
CA GLY A 919 40.08 -2.19 16.57
C GLY A 919 40.35 -3.30 17.56
N VAL A 920 40.58 -4.55 17.10
CA VAL A 920 41.03 -5.65 17.97
C VAL A 920 42.42 -5.30 18.54
N PRO A 921 42.68 -5.50 19.85
CA PRO A 921 43.95 -5.12 20.48
C PRO A 921 45.18 -5.67 19.75
N ALA A 922 46.22 -4.83 19.57
CA ALA A 922 47.42 -5.15 18.80
C ALA A 922 48.14 -6.43 19.27
N SER A 923 48.10 -6.71 20.57
CA SER A 923 48.66 -7.93 21.15
C SER A 923 47.95 -9.21 20.65
N VAL A 924 46.61 -9.15 20.49
CA VAL A 924 45.79 -10.24 19.97
C VAL A 924 46.07 -10.44 18.48
N VAL A 925 46.15 -9.37 17.72
CA VAL A 925 46.46 -9.36 16.28
C VAL A 925 47.83 -9.98 16.03
N LEU A 926 48.85 -9.55 16.78
CA LEU A 926 50.20 -10.10 16.68
C LEU A 926 50.23 -11.60 17.00
N ARG A 927 49.50 -12.01 18.05
CA ARG A 927 49.39 -13.42 18.41
C ARG A 927 48.68 -14.24 17.34
N ALA A 928 47.60 -13.70 16.75
CA ALA A 928 46.89 -14.36 15.66
C ALA A 928 47.81 -14.62 14.45
N ARG A 929 48.63 -13.65 14.05
CA ARG A 929 49.61 -13.83 12.98
C ARG A 929 50.63 -14.96 13.29
N GLN A 930 51.11 -15.02 14.52
CA GLN A 930 52.04 -16.11 14.95
C GLN A 930 51.36 -17.49 14.92
N VAL A 931 50.09 -17.57 15.30
CA VAL A 931 49.31 -18.81 15.26
C VAL A 931 49.09 -19.24 13.82
N LEU A 932 48.64 -18.30 12.94
CA LEU A 932 48.41 -18.56 11.53
C LEU A 932 49.66 -19.10 10.84
N GLY A 933 50.83 -18.44 11.03
CA GLY A 933 52.09 -18.93 10.46
C GLY A 933 52.52 -20.33 10.94
N ARG A 934 52.12 -20.73 12.17
CA ARG A 934 52.35 -22.11 12.64
C ARG A 934 51.36 -23.11 11.98
N ILE A 935 50.12 -22.73 11.78
CA ILE A 935 49.13 -23.57 11.12
C ILE A 935 49.50 -23.79 9.66
N GLU A 936 49.90 -22.75 8.95
CA GLU A 936 50.33 -22.82 7.57
C GLU A 936 51.58 -23.70 7.39
N ALA A 937 52.54 -23.57 8.29
CA ALA A 937 53.76 -24.39 8.27
C ALA A 937 53.53 -25.89 8.58
N ASN A 938 52.43 -26.21 9.28
CA ASN A 938 52.12 -27.59 9.68
C ASN A 938 50.92 -28.19 8.89
N SER A 939 50.32 -27.45 7.94
CA SER A 939 49.20 -27.94 7.18
C SER A 939 49.63 -28.90 6.09
N HIS A 940 49.37 -30.21 6.32
CA HIS A 940 49.57 -31.27 5.34
C HIS A 940 48.58 -31.20 4.15
N VAL A 941 47.54 -30.39 4.19
CA VAL A 941 46.51 -30.23 3.12
C VAL A 941 47.14 -29.54 1.92
N ALA A 942 47.96 -28.53 2.10
CA ALA A 942 48.70 -27.87 1.01
C ALA A 942 49.72 -28.77 0.29
N VAL A 943 50.20 -29.81 0.96
CA VAL A 943 51.18 -30.75 0.38
C VAL A 943 50.50 -31.90 -0.36
N GLY A 944 49.30 -32.32 0.04
CA GLY A 944 48.57 -33.45 -0.54
C GLY A 944 47.91 -33.17 -1.88
N LEU A 945 47.40 -31.93 -2.09
CA LEU A 945 46.78 -31.52 -3.33
C LEU A 945 47.81 -31.16 -4.41
N GLN A 946 48.94 -30.55 -4.05
CA GLN A 946 50.05 -30.30 -4.98
C GLN A 946 50.78 -31.58 -5.49
N GLY A 947 50.64 -32.68 -4.76
CA GLY A 947 51.23 -33.97 -5.16
C GLY A 947 50.56 -34.70 -6.30
N ARG A 948 49.28 -34.39 -6.65
CA ARG A 948 48.55 -35.03 -7.75
C ARG A 948 48.72 -34.34 -9.10
N SER A 949 49.01 -33.06 -9.12
CA SER A 949 49.28 -32.29 -10.37
C SER A 949 50.62 -32.65 -11.07
N ARG A 950 51.51 -33.46 -10.43
CA ARG A 950 52.79 -33.92 -11.01
C ARG A 950 52.79 -35.39 -11.43
N ALA A 951 51.66 -36.10 -11.32
CA ALA A 951 51.53 -37.51 -11.62
C ALA A 951 50.42 -37.90 -12.60
N ALA A 952 49.91 -36.94 -13.41
CA ALA A 952 49.01 -37.17 -14.51
C ALA A 952 49.59 -36.64 -15.82
#